data_25d7d6c8a31f6bc69ec14872ceed8907
#
_entry.id   25d7d6c8a31f6bc69ec14872ceed8907
#
_cell.length_a   1.000
_cell.length_b   1.000
_cell.length_c   1.000
_cell.angle_alpha   90.00
_cell.angle_beta   90.00
_cell.angle_gamma   90.00
#
_symmetry.space_group_name_H-M   'P 1'
#
loop_
_entity.id
_entity.type
_entity.pdbx_description
1 polymer ?
#
loop_
_entity_poly.entity_id
_entity_poly.type
_entity_poly.pdbx_seq_one_letter_code
_entity_poly.pdbx_strand_id
1 'polypeptide(L)'
;MKKLIITCLCALIGLCVHSQTQYINPFIGTQGMGHTFPGACVPHGGVQLSPETDTIPHSVDGVYQKEVYKYCAGYQYDDTTIVGFSHTHFSGTGHSDLGDILLMPTTGKIQLNPGTKSNPTLGYRSTFRHENETASPGYYSVLLDEYQVKAELTTTERVGVHRYTYPKGEGNLILDLNHGIYNYDGKTLWSGICVESDTLVTGFRMTNGWARMNLIYFAISFSHPILRYESKDTSKRSLYGGFWRKFDVQHNFPEMEGRELKAGFVFDLSDGRSLEIKVAISAVDKEGALLNLKKETQGKNFDKVLAEAKSKWNKAVSSISVNGTEEVKELFYTSLYRTLIHPSVYMDVDGRYRGIDHSIHNAEHFTNYTIFSLWDTFRALHPLINLIDANKSKDMMESIMAHQGQSIHKALPVWSHMGNENWCMIGYHGVSLLSDAFAKGIPMDGKKALEAMVQSSNLTYYDGLGSYIEKGYVPLNENVSSASISLEYSYDDWTIYRMALMAGNAELANQYKQRAYNYQKSFLNGYARPRYKDGRWKEDFNIYETHGQGFIEGNSLNYSFFVPHDVKGMINLMGGDKAFIRRLDNLFGSSLDPSYYAHTEDVTKEGILGGYIHGNEPSHHIPYLYMWTSQPWKTSENIYKTCWRN
;
A
#
# COMPACT_ATOMS: atom_id res chain seq x y z
N MET A 1 8.38 72.21 23.69
CA MET A 1 7.99 70.82 23.83
C MET A 1 7.73 70.25 22.43
N LYS A 2 8.75 69.60 21.84
CA LYS A 2 8.62 68.95 20.55
C LYS A 2 8.45 67.44 20.79
N LYS A 3 7.30 66.90 20.44
CA LYS A 3 7.02 65.48 20.51
C LYS A 3 7.74 64.76 19.34
N LEU A 4 8.69 63.88 19.68
CA LEU A 4 9.36 63.02 18.77
C LEU A 4 8.47 61.80 18.51
N ILE A 5 7.92 61.68 17.33
CA ILE A 5 7.17 60.46 16.90
C ILE A 5 8.22 59.49 16.34
N ILE A 6 8.50 58.41 17.11
CA ILE A 6 9.30 57.27 16.66
C ILE A 6 8.34 56.33 15.92
N THR A 7 8.43 56.34 14.61
CA THR A 7 7.75 55.36 13.75
C THR A 7 8.59 54.07 13.76
N CYS A 8 8.17 53.05 14.51
CA CYS A 8 8.72 51.69 14.37
C CYS A 8 8.30 51.11 13.04
N LEU A 9 9.23 51.08 12.11
CA LEU A 9 9.12 50.31 10.87
C LEU A 9 9.40 48.81 11.22
N CYS A 10 8.37 48.05 11.55
CA CYS A 10 8.47 46.59 11.61
C CYS A 10 8.68 46.11 10.19
N ALA A 11 9.93 45.88 9.80
CA ALA A 11 10.26 45.11 8.63
C ALA A 11 9.77 43.66 8.87
N LEU A 12 8.61 43.31 8.30
CA LEU A 12 8.18 41.95 8.11
C LEU A 12 9.17 41.32 7.11
N ILE A 13 10.26 40.77 7.62
CA ILE A 13 11.02 39.77 6.91
C ILE A 13 10.11 38.54 6.91
N GLY A 14 9.31 38.41 5.85
CA GLY A 14 8.64 37.18 5.55
C GLY A 14 9.72 36.13 5.32
N LEU A 15 10.06 35.36 6.37
CA LEU A 15 10.70 34.08 6.19
C LEU A 15 9.76 33.28 5.28
N CYS A 16 10.06 33.24 3.99
CA CYS A 16 9.52 32.22 3.11
C CYS A 16 9.97 30.89 3.71
N VAL A 17 9.16 30.32 4.61
CA VAL A 17 9.32 28.94 5.00
C VAL A 17 9.05 28.14 3.75
N HIS A 18 10.13 27.79 3.04
CA HIS A 18 10.05 26.93 1.88
C HIS A 18 9.45 25.63 2.36
N SER A 19 8.26 25.30 1.85
CA SER A 19 7.57 24.08 2.21
C SER A 19 8.36 22.86 1.69
N GLN A 20 8.64 21.88 2.54
CA GLN A 20 9.33 20.65 2.14
C GLN A 20 8.61 19.90 1.02
N THR A 21 7.31 20.11 0.85
CA THR A 21 6.53 19.49 -0.24
C THR A 21 6.99 19.90 -1.64
N GLN A 22 7.74 20.99 -1.81
CA GLN A 22 8.30 21.37 -3.10
C GLN A 22 9.36 20.38 -3.61
N TYR A 23 9.97 19.61 -2.72
CA TYR A 23 10.97 18.60 -3.04
C TYR A 23 10.36 17.23 -3.38
N ILE A 24 9.06 17.06 -3.22
CA ILE A 24 8.40 15.77 -3.45
C ILE A 24 8.06 15.63 -4.93
N ASN A 25 8.58 14.56 -5.53
CA ASN A 25 8.30 14.18 -6.91
C ASN A 25 7.49 12.88 -6.95
N PRO A 26 6.15 12.94 -7.12
CA PRO A 26 5.30 11.75 -7.16
C PRO A 26 5.57 10.81 -8.35
N PHE A 27 6.33 11.23 -9.36
CA PHE A 27 6.69 10.34 -10.48
C PHE A 27 7.84 9.38 -10.15
N ILE A 28 8.66 9.65 -9.12
CA ILE A 28 9.71 8.70 -8.71
C ILE A 28 9.06 7.38 -8.27
N GLY A 29 9.51 6.28 -8.87
CA GLY A 29 9.00 4.92 -8.61
C GLY A 29 7.77 4.53 -9.46
N THR A 30 7.32 5.35 -10.42
CA THR A 30 6.17 5.03 -11.30
C THR A 30 6.56 4.32 -12.59
N GLN A 31 7.81 3.91 -12.73
CA GLN A 31 8.34 3.20 -13.88
C GLN A 31 8.84 1.80 -13.48
N GLY A 32 8.80 0.85 -14.41
CA GLY A 32 9.27 -0.51 -14.20
C GLY A 32 8.54 -1.20 -13.03
N MET A 33 9.29 -1.71 -12.07
CA MET A 33 8.77 -2.42 -10.88
C MET A 33 8.70 -1.56 -9.62
N GLY A 34 8.63 -0.23 -9.76
CA GLY A 34 8.54 0.67 -8.60
C GLY A 34 7.19 0.65 -7.88
N HIS A 35 6.12 0.19 -8.55
CA HIS A 35 4.77 -0.02 -8.01
C HIS A 35 4.22 1.18 -7.22
N THR A 36 4.43 2.40 -7.73
CA THR A 36 3.88 3.62 -7.14
C THR A 36 3.01 4.38 -8.13
N PHE A 37 2.16 5.26 -7.64
CA PHE A 37 1.25 6.07 -8.44
C PHE A 37 1.54 7.57 -8.28
N PRO A 38 1.29 8.41 -9.32
CA PRO A 38 1.50 9.85 -9.25
C PRO A 38 0.29 10.63 -8.75
N GLY A 39 -0.85 9.98 -8.56
CA GLY A 39 -2.14 10.60 -8.29
C GLY A 39 -2.25 11.31 -6.94
N ALA A 40 -3.38 11.95 -6.73
CA ALA A 40 -3.67 12.71 -5.52
C ALA A 40 -4.06 11.80 -4.35
N CYS A 41 -3.50 12.06 -3.17
CA CYS A 41 -3.93 11.50 -1.89
C CYS A 41 -3.62 12.48 -0.76
N VAL A 42 -4.13 12.22 0.45
CA VAL A 42 -3.69 12.88 1.68
C VAL A 42 -2.95 11.88 2.57
N PRO A 43 -2.14 12.33 3.54
CA PRO A 43 -1.42 11.40 4.42
C PRO A 43 -2.35 10.40 5.06
N HIS A 44 -2.09 9.10 4.84
CA HIS A 44 -2.89 7.97 5.33
C HIS A 44 -4.38 8.01 4.94
N GLY A 45 -4.75 8.75 3.88
CA GLY A 45 -6.14 8.82 3.42
C GLY A 45 -6.64 7.49 2.86
N GLY A 46 -7.95 7.22 2.96
CA GLY A 46 -8.59 6.03 2.38
C GLY A 46 -8.77 6.12 0.85
N VAL A 47 -8.64 7.32 0.27
CA VAL A 47 -8.70 7.55 -1.18
C VAL A 47 -7.31 7.88 -1.72
N GLN A 48 -6.90 7.09 -2.72
CA GLN A 48 -5.75 7.34 -3.58
C GLN A 48 -6.29 7.50 -5.01
N LEU A 49 -6.46 8.74 -5.45
CA LEU A 49 -7.09 9.08 -6.73
C LEU A 49 -6.03 9.25 -7.82
N SER A 50 -5.92 8.27 -8.72
CA SER A 50 -4.81 8.21 -9.67
C SER A 50 -5.25 7.79 -11.08
N PRO A 51 -4.50 8.20 -12.12
CA PRO A 51 -4.71 7.68 -13.47
C PRO A 51 -4.36 6.20 -13.57
N GLU A 52 -5.08 5.51 -14.44
CA GLU A 52 -4.85 4.14 -14.86
C GLU A 52 -4.31 4.10 -16.28
N THR A 53 -3.16 3.47 -16.49
CA THR A 53 -2.53 3.39 -17.82
C THR A 53 -2.45 1.98 -18.37
N ASP A 54 -2.92 0.96 -17.63
CA ASP A 54 -2.79 -0.45 -17.97
C ASP A 54 -3.09 -0.74 -19.46
N THR A 55 -2.11 -1.33 -20.12
CA THR A 55 -2.15 -1.66 -21.55
C THR A 55 -2.03 -3.16 -21.80
N ILE A 56 -1.82 -3.97 -20.77
CA ILE A 56 -1.56 -5.40 -20.85
C ILE A 56 -2.73 -6.15 -20.22
N PRO A 57 -3.40 -7.06 -20.95
CA PRO A 57 -4.43 -7.89 -20.35
C PRO A 57 -3.81 -8.85 -19.33
N HIS A 58 -4.52 -9.14 -18.25
CA HIS A 58 -4.09 -10.10 -17.23
C HIS A 58 -3.75 -11.48 -17.82
N SER A 59 -4.52 -11.93 -18.79
CA SER A 59 -4.29 -13.20 -19.47
C SER A 59 -4.67 -13.13 -20.95
N VAL A 60 -3.96 -13.88 -21.79
CA VAL A 60 -4.27 -14.11 -23.20
C VAL A 60 -4.44 -15.61 -23.38
N ASP A 61 -5.57 -16.04 -23.94
CA ASP A 61 -5.92 -17.46 -24.13
C ASP A 61 -5.76 -18.32 -22.84
N GLY A 62 -6.06 -17.72 -21.68
CA GLY A 62 -5.95 -18.35 -20.37
C GLY A 62 -4.54 -18.39 -19.78
N VAL A 63 -3.54 -17.83 -20.48
CA VAL A 63 -2.14 -17.77 -20.02
C VAL A 63 -1.89 -16.40 -19.38
N TYR A 64 -1.43 -16.41 -18.13
CA TYR A 64 -1.06 -15.20 -17.38
C TYR A 64 0.09 -14.45 -18.07
N GLN A 65 -0.05 -13.13 -18.16
CA GLN A 65 0.96 -12.23 -18.76
C GLN A 65 1.81 -11.61 -17.67
N LYS A 66 3.06 -12.06 -17.53
CA LYS A 66 3.97 -11.60 -16.45
C LYS A 66 4.15 -10.08 -16.41
N GLU A 67 4.20 -9.44 -17.56
CA GLU A 67 4.43 -8.02 -17.70
C GLU A 67 3.30 -7.17 -17.09
N VAL A 68 2.13 -7.75 -16.83
CA VAL A 68 1.04 -7.03 -16.13
C VAL A 68 1.41 -6.68 -14.69
N TYR A 69 2.37 -7.41 -14.10
CA TYR A 69 2.83 -7.18 -12.73
C TYR A 69 3.33 -5.75 -12.49
N LYS A 70 3.96 -5.12 -13.47
CA LYS A 70 4.39 -3.72 -13.35
C LYS A 70 3.25 -2.72 -13.06
N TYR A 71 1.99 -3.10 -13.33
CA TYR A 71 0.81 -2.27 -13.09
C TYR A 71 0.18 -2.43 -11.69
N CYS A 72 0.88 -2.99 -10.71
CA CYS A 72 0.33 -3.15 -9.35
C CYS A 72 -0.17 -1.84 -8.70
N ALA A 73 0.31 -0.69 -9.16
CA ALA A 73 -0.19 0.63 -8.76
C ALA A 73 -1.01 1.36 -9.87
N GLY A 74 -1.42 0.65 -10.92
CA GLY A 74 -2.29 1.15 -11.98
C GLY A 74 -1.65 2.03 -13.04
N TYR A 75 -0.54 2.71 -12.73
CA TYR A 75 0.14 3.67 -13.60
C TYR A 75 1.56 3.23 -13.93
N GLN A 76 1.97 3.45 -15.19
CA GLN A 76 3.35 3.32 -15.67
C GLN A 76 3.76 4.57 -16.44
N TYR A 77 4.89 5.18 -16.06
CA TYR A 77 5.39 6.42 -16.68
C TYR A 77 5.68 6.29 -18.18
N ASP A 78 6.09 5.09 -18.64
CA ASP A 78 6.38 4.86 -20.06
C ASP A 78 5.13 4.76 -20.96
N ASP A 79 3.94 4.75 -20.36
CA ASP A 79 2.71 4.67 -21.14
C ASP A 79 2.29 6.03 -21.70
N THR A 80 1.54 5.98 -22.79
CA THR A 80 1.07 7.17 -23.51
C THR A 80 -0.45 7.25 -23.57
N THR A 81 -1.16 6.38 -22.88
CA THR A 81 -2.64 6.36 -22.84
C THR A 81 -3.18 6.18 -21.44
N ILE A 82 -4.28 6.85 -21.12
CA ILE A 82 -5.02 6.76 -19.85
C ILE A 82 -6.38 6.12 -20.12
N VAL A 83 -6.77 5.15 -19.27
CA VAL A 83 -8.09 4.51 -19.27
C VAL A 83 -9.10 5.32 -18.47
N GLY A 84 -8.64 5.97 -17.41
CA GLY A 84 -9.47 6.76 -16.51
C GLY A 84 -8.77 7.01 -15.19
N PHE A 85 -9.53 7.39 -14.18
CA PHE A 85 -9.05 7.74 -12.84
C PHE A 85 -9.81 6.93 -11.81
N SER A 86 -9.12 6.07 -11.05
CA SER A 86 -9.71 5.24 -10.00
C SER A 86 -9.33 5.75 -8.60
N HIS A 87 -10.02 5.26 -7.55
CA HIS A 87 -10.00 5.87 -6.22
C HIS A 87 -9.20 5.10 -5.18
N THR A 88 -8.70 3.90 -5.51
CA THR A 88 -7.96 3.05 -4.56
C THR A 88 -6.73 2.45 -5.22
N HIS A 89 -5.55 2.63 -4.58
CA HIS A 89 -4.28 2.13 -5.11
C HIS A 89 -3.36 1.69 -3.97
N PHE A 90 -2.52 0.69 -4.24
CA PHE A 90 -1.32 0.43 -3.45
C PHE A 90 -0.20 1.41 -3.78
N SER A 91 0.79 1.51 -2.91
CA SER A 91 2.03 2.24 -3.14
C SER A 91 3.22 1.42 -2.62
N GLY A 92 4.07 0.96 -3.52
CA GLY A 92 5.23 0.12 -3.23
C GLY A 92 4.92 -1.36 -3.05
N THR A 93 3.66 -1.78 -3.14
CA THR A 93 3.26 -3.18 -2.96
C THR A 93 3.22 -3.90 -4.29
N GLY A 94 3.96 -5.01 -4.37
CA GLY A 94 4.01 -5.89 -5.54
C GLY A 94 2.80 -6.81 -5.66
N HIS A 95 1.61 -6.33 -5.43
CA HIS A 95 0.39 -7.11 -5.62
C HIS A 95 -0.71 -6.32 -6.32
N SER A 96 -1.58 -7.03 -6.97
CA SER A 96 -2.61 -6.51 -7.85
C SER A 96 -3.98 -6.63 -7.23
N ASP A 97 -4.44 -5.57 -6.61
CA ASP A 97 -5.82 -5.40 -6.16
C ASP A 97 -6.19 -3.92 -6.22
N LEU A 98 -7.43 -3.57 -5.87
CA LEU A 98 -7.92 -2.19 -5.91
C LEU A 98 -8.21 -1.69 -7.35
N GLY A 99 -8.07 -0.39 -7.61
CA GLY A 99 -8.51 0.23 -8.86
C GLY A 99 -10.04 0.43 -8.89
N ASP A 100 -10.62 0.73 -7.72
CA ASP A 100 -12.08 0.82 -7.57
C ASP A 100 -12.63 2.15 -8.07
N ILE A 101 -13.83 2.10 -8.64
CA ILE A 101 -14.65 3.24 -9.07
C ILE A 101 -13.89 4.12 -10.08
N LEU A 102 -13.75 3.61 -11.30
CA LEU A 102 -13.08 4.35 -12.38
C LEU A 102 -14.04 5.36 -13.03
N LEU A 103 -13.55 6.59 -13.15
CA LEU A 103 -14.21 7.67 -13.92
C LEU A 103 -13.34 8.07 -15.11
N MET A 104 -13.97 8.31 -16.29
CA MET A 104 -13.28 8.83 -17.46
C MET A 104 -14.12 9.92 -18.15
N PRO A 105 -13.62 11.17 -18.19
CA PRO A 105 -14.28 12.25 -18.94
C PRO A 105 -14.04 12.09 -20.43
N THR A 106 -15.09 12.21 -21.23
CA THR A 106 -15.03 12.08 -22.69
C THR A 106 -15.92 13.11 -23.40
N THR A 107 -15.78 13.26 -24.71
CA THR A 107 -16.64 14.08 -25.55
C THR A 107 -17.21 13.26 -26.71
N GLY A 108 -18.28 13.73 -27.35
CA GLY A 108 -18.89 13.08 -28.49
C GLY A 108 -19.78 11.88 -28.10
N LYS A 109 -19.75 10.82 -28.87
CA LYS A 109 -20.60 9.64 -28.61
C LYS A 109 -20.09 8.84 -27.41
N ILE A 110 -20.98 8.48 -26.48
CA ILE A 110 -20.66 7.57 -25.37
C ILE A 110 -20.16 6.23 -25.92
N GLN A 111 -19.04 5.79 -25.41
CA GLN A 111 -18.47 4.46 -25.63
C GLN A 111 -18.19 3.81 -24.27
N LEU A 112 -18.66 2.57 -24.07
CA LEU A 112 -18.48 1.84 -22.82
C LEU A 112 -17.36 0.79 -22.89
N ASN A 113 -16.68 0.68 -24.03
CA ASN A 113 -15.49 -0.17 -24.19
C ASN A 113 -14.24 0.66 -23.83
N PRO A 114 -13.27 0.14 -23.07
CA PRO A 114 -12.04 0.87 -22.75
C PRO A 114 -11.11 1.16 -23.94
N GLY A 115 -11.30 0.45 -25.09
CA GLY A 115 -10.34 0.53 -26.18
C GLY A 115 -9.02 -0.19 -25.87
N THR A 116 -8.02 0.02 -26.74
CA THR A 116 -6.68 -0.52 -26.56
C THR A 116 -5.62 0.56 -26.76
N LYS A 117 -4.38 0.32 -26.31
CA LYS A 117 -3.25 1.23 -26.52
C LYS A 117 -3.05 1.56 -28.01
N SER A 118 -3.17 0.56 -28.89
CA SER A 118 -2.99 0.71 -30.33
C SER A 118 -4.17 1.40 -31.04
N ASN A 119 -5.37 1.35 -30.44
CA ASN A 119 -6.59 1.94 -30.98
C ASN A 119 -7.43 2.55 -29.83
N PRO A 120 -6.98 3.66 -29.22
CA PRO A 120 -7.67 4.27 -28.10
C PRO A 120 -9.06 4.79 -28.52
N THR A 121 -9.22 5.32 -29.72
CA THR A 121 -10.49 5.87 -30.26
C THR A 121 -11.59 4.83 -30.53
N LEU A 122 -11.28 3.53 -30.45
CA LEU A 122 -12.31 2.47 -30.48
C LEU A 122 -13.01 2.30 -29.12
N GLY A 123 -12.66 3.09 -28.12
CA GLY A 123 -13.26 3.08 -26.79
C GLY A 123 -13.18 4.45 -26.12
N TYR A 124 -13.22 4.45 -24.78
CA TYR A 124 -13.12 5.67 -23.99
C TYR A 124 -11.69 6.04 -23.56
N ARG A 125 -10.66 5.24 -23.88
CA ARG A 125 -9.23 5.55 -23.59
C ARG A 125 -8.78 6.81 -24.34
N SER A 126 -7.88 7.58 -23.74
CA SER A 126 -7.27 8.75 -24.38
C SER A 126 -5.76 8.67 -24.39
N THR A 127 -5.12 9.18 -25.43
CA THR A 127 -3.70 9.50 -25.38
C THR A 127 -3.46 10.72 -24.49
N PHE A 128 -2.23 10.84 -23.98
CA PHE A 128 -1.74 11.99 -23.23
C PHE A 128 -0.23 12.16 -23.44
N ARG A 129 0.30 13.30 -23.01
CA ARG A 129 1.72 13.61 -23.07
C ARG A 129 2.21 14.11 -21.72
N HIS A 130 3.39 13.67 -21.29
CA HIS A 130 3.96 14.06 -20.00
C HIS A 130 4.25 15.55 -19.87
N GLU A 131 4.47 16.27 -21.00
CA GLU A 131 4.59 17.73 -21.00
C GLU A 131 3.33 18.45 -20.53
N ASN A 132 2.16 17.79 -20.61
CA ASN A 132 0.86 18.26 -20.18
C ASN A 132 0.36 17.55 -18.90
N GLU A 133 1.25 16.86 -18.21
CA GLU A 133 1.00 16.12 -16.98
C GLU A 133 1.71 16.78 -15.79
N THR A 134 1.07 16.87 -14.66
CA THR A 134 1.66 17.44 -13.45
C THR A 134 1.19 16.68 -12.21
N ALA A 135 2.12 16.36 -11.32
CA ALA A 135 1.83 15.75 -10.02
C ALA A 135 2.53 16.50 -8.88
N SER A 136 1.86 16.61 -7.76
CA SER A 136 2.42 17.11 -6.51
C SER A 136 1.60 16.54 -5.34
N PRO A 137 2.10 16.56 -4.08
CA PRO A 137 1.34 16.05 -2.96
C PRO A 137 -0.08 16.61 -2.88
N GLY A 138 -1.07 15.73 -2.98
CA GLY A 138 -2.50 16.10 -2.97
C GLY A 138 -3.07 16.64 -4.27
N TYR A 139 -2.30 16.60 -5.37
CA TYR A 139 -2.74 17.11 -6.67
C TYR A 139 -2.16 16.31 -7.83
N TYR A 140 -3.01 16.08 -8.84
CA TYR A 140 -2.61 15.54 -10.13
C TYR A 140 -3.39 16.26 -11.25
N SER A 141 -2.79 16.47 -12.41
CA SER A 141 -3.50 16.96 -13.61
C SER A 141 -2.89 16.44 -14.90
N VAL A 142 -3.73 16.28 -15.92
CA VAL A 142 -3.34 15.86 -17.26
C VAL A 142 -4.32 16.40 -18.31
N LEU A 143 -3.84 16.61 -19.54
CA LEU A 143 -4.69 16.87 -20.71
C LEU A 143 -4.93 15.54 -21.45
N LEU A 144 -6.20 15.20 -21.66
CA LEU A 144 -6.63 14.05 -22.44
C LEU A 144 -6.77 14.47 -23.91
N ASP A 145 -5.83 14.01 -24.73
CA ASP A 145 -5.64 14.56 -26.11
C ASP A 145 -6.84 14.25 -27.04
N GLU A 146 -7.45 13.05 -27.00
CA GLU A 146 -8.61 12.73 -27.84
C GLU A 146 -9.84 13.59 -27.56
N TYR A 147 -10.01 13.97 -26.30
CA TYR A 147 -11.21 14.67 -25.83
C TYR A 147 -11.00 16.16 -25.60
N GLN A 148 -9.72 16.61 -25.62
CA GLN A 148 -9.32 17.99 -25.25
C GLN A 148 -9.88 18.38 -23.86
N VAL A 149 -9.94 17.43 -22.95
CA VAL A 149 -10.38 17.61 -21.57
C VAL A 149 -9.18 17.70 -20.65
N LYS A 150 -9.06 18.79 -19.91
CA LYS A 150 -8.12 18.88 -18.79
C LYS A 150 -8.74 18.24 -17.57
N ALA A 151 -8.13 17.19 -17.06
CA ALA A 151 -8.48 16.55 -15.81
C ALA A 151 -7.57 17.07 -14.69
N GLU A 152 -8.17 17.42 -13.54
CA GLU A 152 -7.48 17.83 -12.32
C GLU A 152 -8.07 17.05 -11.15
N LEU A 153 -7.21 16.51 -10.26
CA LEU A 153 -7.58 15.62 -9.19
C LEU A 153 -7.04 16.13 -7.85
N THR A 154 -7.84 16.03 -6.81
CA THR A 154 -7.43 16.21 -5.40
C THR A 154 -8.29 15.34 -4.50
N THR A 155 -7.96 15.22 -3.20
CA THR A 155 -8.70 14.35 -2.30
C THR A 155 -8.86 14.95 -0.90
N THR A 156 -9.87 14.47 -0.19
CA THR A 156 -9.91 14.43 1.28
C THR A 156 -9.48 13.03 1.76
N GLU A 157 -9.81 12.64 2.98
CA GLU A 157 -9.51 11.28 3.48
C GLU A 157 -10.37 10.20 2.82
N ARG A 158 -11.65 10.52 2.51
CA ARG A 158 -12.65 9.54 2.02
C ARG A 158 -13.32 9.97 0.72
N VAL A 159 -12.94 11.13 0.17
CA VAL A 159 -13.57 11.68 -1.02
C VAL A 159 -12.53 12.07 -2.06
N GLY A 160 -12.62 11.50 -3.25
CA GLY A 160 -11.93 11.98 -4.44
C GLY A 160 -12.67 13.17 -5.04
N VAL A 161 -11.96 14.22 -5.42
CA VAL A 161 -12.54 15.42 -6.03
C VAL A 161 -11.87 15.67 -7.38
N HIS A 162 -12.69 15.65 -8.42
CA HIS A 162 -12.25 15.88 -9.80
C HIS A 162 -12.76 17.23 -10.28
N ARG A 163 -11.96 17.89 -11.12
CA ARG A 163 -12.37 19.03 -11.93
C ARG A 163 -12.01 18.74 -13.37
N TYR A 164 -13.03 18.65 -14.23
CA TYR A 164 -12.84 18.42 -15.64
C TYR A 164 -13.22 19.68 -16.44
N THR A 165 -12.25 20.22 -17.19
CA THR A 165 -12.48 21.35 -18.07
C THR A 165 -12.63 20.84 -19.50
N TYR A 166 -13.85 20.88 -19.99
CA TYR A 166 -14.24 20.42 -21.32
C TYR A 166 -14.18 21.56 -22.36
N PRO A 167 -14.08 21.24 -23.65
CA PRO A 167 -14.54 22.16 -24.71
C PRO A 167 -16.02 22.52 -24.48
N LYS A 168 -16.43 23.69 -24.97
CA LYS A 168 -17.84 24.10 -24.83
C LYS A 168 -18.80 23.14 -25.55
N GLY A 169 -19.91 22.85 -24.93
CA GLY A 169 -20.95 21.95 -25.44
C GLY A 169 -21.28 20.81 -24.48
N GLU A 170 -21.70 19.67 -25.01
CA GLU A 170 -21.93 18.49 -24.20
C GLU A 170 -20.61 17.81 -23.81
N GLY A 171 -20.50 17.46 -22.54
CA GLY A 171 -19.45 16.62 -21.98
C GLY A 171 -20.00 15.32 -21.44
N ASN A 172 -19.24 14.23 -21.53
CA ASN A 172 -19.64 12.93 -21.00
C ASN A 172 -18.71 12.51 -19.85
N LEU A 173 -19.26 11.69 -18.97
CA LEU A 173 -18.50 10.97 -17.93
C LEU A 173 -18.85 9.49 -18.04
N ILE A 174 -17.82 8.66 -18.18
CA ILE A 174 -17.95 7.21 -18.09
C ILE A 174 -17.67 6.79 -16.64
N LEU A 175 -18.53 5.98 -16.07
CA LEU A 175 -18.32 5.24 -14.82
C LEU A 175 -18.14 3.77 -15.18
N ASP A 176 -16.98 3.21 -14.93
CA ASP A 176 -16.69 1.80 -15.16
C ASP A 176 -16.49 1.06 -13.83
N LEU A 177 -17.48 0.27 -13.42
CA LEU A 177 -17.43 -0.55 -12.21
C LEU A 177 -16.79 -1.93 -12.45
N ASN A 178 -16.49 -2.28 -13.70
CA ASN A 178 -15.76 -3.50 -14.02
C ASN A 178 -14.23 -3.31 -13.99
N HIS A 179 -13.75 -2.07 -14.15
CA HIS A 179 -12.31 -1.80 -14.09
C HIS A 179 -11.73 -2.21 -12.74
N GLY A 180 -10.49 -2.70 -12.75
CA GLY A 180 -9.69 -2.98 -11.55
C GLY A 180 -8.25 -3.28 -11.95
N ILE A 181 -7.32 -3.06 -11.05
CA ILE A 181 -5.93 -3.49 -11.25
C ILE A 181 -5.91 -5.01 -11.34
N TYR A 182 -5.30 -5.56 -12.40
CA TYR A 182 -5.46 -6.94 -12.85
C TYR A 182 -6.93 -7.31 -13.09
N ASN A 183 -7.43 -6.87 -14.21
CA ASN A 183 -8.82 -7.13 -14.57
C ASN A 183 -8.95 -8.52 -15.25
N TYR A 184 -9.23 -9.55 -14.46
CA TYR A 184 -9.51 -10.92 -14.92
C TYR A 184 -11.01 -11.23 -14.84
N ASP A 185 -11.45 -12.21 -15.63
CA ASP A 185 -12.86 -12.64 -15.62
C ASP A 185 -13.28 -13.15 -14.24
N GLY A 186 -14.30 -12.54 -13.66
CA GLY A 186 -14.81 -12.85 -12.33
C GLY A 186 -14.17 -12.06 -11.19
N LYS A 187 -13.28 -11.09 -11.46
CA LYS A 187 -12.79 -10.19 -10.42
C LYS A 187 -13.92 -9.35 -9.84
N THR A 188 -14.73 -8.71 -10.67
CA THR A 188 -15.95 -8.06 -10.22
C THR A 188 -17.06 -9.10 -10.04
N LEU A 189 -17.50 -9.28 -8.81
CA LEU A 189 -18.53 -10.25 -8.46
C LEU A 189 -19.94 -9.71 -8.74
N TRP A 190 -20.18 -8.46 -8.29
CA TRP A 190 -21.46 -7.77 -8.46
C TRP A 190 -21.28 -6.27 -8.26
N SER A 191 -22.09 -5.48 -8.92
CA SER A 191 -22.10 -4.02 -8.81
C SER A 191 -23.48 -3.46 -9.03
N GLY A 192 -23.72 -2.25 -8.52
CA GLY A 192 -25.00 -1.56 -8.68
C GLY A 192 -24.80 -0.05 -8.83
N ILE A 193 -25.67 0.58 -9.61
CA ILE A 193 -25.78 2.03 -9.80
C ILE A 193 -27.21 2.44 -9.54
N CYS A 194 -27.41 3.53 -8.81
CA CYS A 194 -28.69 4.19 -8.62
C CYS A 194 -28.55 5.70 -8.88
N VAL A 195 -29.31 6.26 -9.80
CA VAL A 195 -29.40 7.70 -10.04
C VAL A 195 -30.45 8.28 -9.10
N GLU A 196 -29.98 8.80 -7.96
CA GLU A 196 -30.84 9.34 -6.89
C GLU A 196 -31.47 10.69 -7.27
N SER A 197 -30.77 11.48 -8.07
CA SER A 197 -31.24 12.76 -8.63
C SER A 197 -30.41 13.14 -9.86
N ASP A 198 -30.69 14.28 -10.45
CA ASP A 198 -29.94 14.81 -11.58
C ASP A 198 -28.48 15.23 -11.21
N THR A 199 -28.15 15.29 -9.92
CA THR A 199 -26.80 15.66 -9.43
C THR A 199 -26.21 14.65 -8.46
N LEU A 200 -26.85 13.50 -8.25
CA LEU A 200 -26.38 12.49 -7.29
C LEU A 200 -26.58 11.07 -7.83
N VAL A 201 -25.51 10.32 -7.85
CA VAL A 201 -25.47 8.88 -8.16
C VAL A 201 -24.87 8.14 -6.98
N THR A 202 -25.48 7.03 -6.59
CA THR A 202 -24.95 6.11 -5.57
C THR A 202 -24.78 4.73 -6.18
N GLY A 203 -24.07 3.87 -5.47
CA GLY A 203 -23.90 2.49 -5.89
C GLY A 203 -22.95 1.71 -5.01
N PHE A 204 -22.63 0.54 -5.50
CA PHE A 204 -21.64 -0.33 -4.84
C PHE A 204 -20.89 -1.18 -5.87
N ARG A 205 -19.74 -1.67 -5.44
CA ARG A 205 -18.91 -2.62 -6.18
C ARG A 205 -18.38 -3.68 -5.22
N MET A 206 -18.53 -4.94 -5.59
CA MET A 206 -18.00 -6.09 -4.87
C MET A 206 -16.99 -6.81 -5.77
N THR A 207 -15.77 -6.99 -5.27
CA THR A 207 -14.69 -7.68 -5.99
C THR A 207 -14.12 -8.84 -5.19
N ASN A 208 -13.52 -9.76 -5.92
CA ASN A 208 -12.72 -10.87 -5.41
C ASN A 208 -11.29 -10.69 -5.91
N GLY A 209 -10.38 -10.60 -4.99
CA GLY A 209 -8.97 -10.41 -5.26
C GLY A 209 -8.14 -10.89 -4.08
N TRP A 210 -7.11 -10.18 -3.76
CA TRP A 210 -6.35 -10.38 -2.54
C TRP A 210 -7.21 -10.15 -1.29
N ALA A 211 -8.00 -9.07 -1.27
CA ALA A 211 -9.19 -9.02 -0.45
C ALA A 211 -10.23 -9.97 -1.07
N ARG A 212 -10.45 -11.13 -0.45
CA ARG A 212 -11.36 -12.18 -0.95
C ARG A 212 -12.78 -11.68 -1.17
N MET A 213 -13.19 -10.69 -0.40
CA MET A 213 -14.42 -9.93 -0.55
C MET A 213 -14.13 -8.46 -0.22
N ASN A 214 -13.90 -7.66 -1.25
CA ASN A 214 -13.83 -6.20 -1.12
C ASN A 214 -15.17 -5.60 -1.55
N LEU A 215 -15.87 -4.96 -0.63
CA LEU A 215 -17.16 -4.31 -0.86
C LEU A 215 -17.03 -2.81 -0.60
N ILE A 216 -17.18 -2.03 -1.64
CA ILE A 216 -17.15 -0.57 -1.59
C ILE A 216 -18.49 -0.01 -2.05
N TYR A 217 -19.09 0.81 -1.21
CA TYR A 217 -20.20 1.69 -1.56
C TYR A 217 -19.65 3.06 -1.96
N PHE A 218 -20.35 3.74 -2.87
CA PHE A 218 -19.97 5.07 -3.31
C PHE A 218 -21.13 6.03 -3.42
N ALA A 219 -20.84 7.33 -3.31
CA ALA A 219 -21.73 8.42 -3.61
C ALA A 219 -21.01 9.45 -4.48
N ILE A 220 -21.54 9.74 -5.66
CA ILE A 220 -20.99 10.68 -6.64
C ILE A 220 -21.90 11.88 -6.75
N SER A 221 -21.39 13.09 -6.45
CA SER A 221 -22.11 14.33 -6.68
C SER A 221 -21.51 15.15 -7.82
N PHE A 222 -22.36 15.79 -8.60
CA PHE A 222 -22.00 16.59 -9.76
C PHE A 222 -22.34 18.07 -9.55
N SER A 223 -21.51 18.97 -10.07
CA SER A 223 -21.78 20.41 -10.06
C SER A 223 -22.79 20.88 -11.12
N HIS A 224 -23.09 20.04 -12.10
CA HIS A 224 -24.05 20.26 -13.16
C HIS A 224 -25.10 19.14 -13.18
N PRO A 225 -26.35 19.40 -13.57
CA PRO A 225 -27.35 18.36 -13.68
C PRO A 225 -27.04 17.41 -14.84
N ILE A 226 -27.32 16.15 -14.64
CA ILE A 226 -27.28 15.11 -15.68
C ILE A 226 -28.41 15.38 -16.68
N LEU A 227 -28.08 15.55 -17.95
CA LEU A 227 -29.08 15.69 -19.03
C LEU A 227 -29.71 14.35 -19.39
N ARG A 228 -28.88 13.35 -19.57
CA ARG A 228 -29.26 11.97 -19.90
C ARG A 228 -28.15 11.03 -19.49
N TYR A 229 -28.52 9.78 -19.34
CA TYR A 229 -27.56 8.73 -19.00
C TYR A 229 -27.97 7.40 -19.58
N GLU A 230 -27.04 6.48 -19.72
CA GLU A 230 -27.26 5.09 -20.03
C GLU A 230 -26.41 4.21 -19.13
N SER A 231 -26.92 3.03 -18.77
CA SER A 231 -26.15 2.02 -18.03
C SER A 231 -26.32 0.66 -18.72
N LYS A 232 -25.27 -0.14 -18.65
CA LYS A 232 -25.24 -1.46 -19.31
C LYS A 232 -24.36 -2.43 -18.52
N ASP A 233 -24.88 -3.64 -18.30
CA ASP A 233 -24.05 -4.80 -17.96
C ASP A 233 -23.41 -5.35 -19.24
N THR A 234 -22.07 -5.29 -19.31
CA THR A 234 -21.30 -5.76 -20.47
C THR A 234 -20.87 -7.21 -20.36
N SER A 235 -21.25 -7.89 -19.27
CA SER A 235 -20.90 -9.29 -19.03
C SER A 235 -21.50 -10.23 -20.10
N LYS A 236 -20.72 -11.25 -20.45
CA LYS A 236 -21.16 -12.30 -21.40
C LYS A 236 -22.19 -13.27 -20.81
N ARG A 237 -22.39 -13.25 -19.48
CA ARG A 237 -23.24 -14.17 -18.73
C ARG A 237 -24.24 -13.40 -17.86
N SER A 238 -25.36 -13.00 -18.42
CA SER A 238 -26.48 -12.53 -17.64
C SER A 238 -27.25 -13.72 -17.05
N LEU A 239 -27.17 -13.92 -15.73
CA LEU A 239 -27.89 -15.00 -15.05
C LEU A 239 -29.38 -14.67 -14.86
N TYR A 240 -29.75 -13.40 -14.71
CA TYR A 240 -31.09 -12.97 -14.36
C TYR A 240 -31.62 -11.72 -15.11
N GLY A 241 -31.05 -11.37 -16.23
CA GLY A 241 -31.44 -10.20 -17.03
C GLY A 241 -32.92 -10.17 -17.44
N GLY A 242 -33.60 -11.31 -17.37
CA GLY A 242 -34.99 -11.42 -17.69
C GLY A 242 -35.98 -10.74 -16.72
N PHE A 243 -35.58 -10.43 -15.49
CA PHE A 243 -36.44 -9.76 -14.52
C PHE A 243 -36.62 -8.27 -14.82
N TRP A 244 -35.61 -7.62 -15.39
CA TRP A 244 -35.65 -6.20 -15.80
C TRP A 244 -36.57 -5.92 -16.98
N ARG A 245 -36.99 -6.95 -17.74
CA ARG A 245 -37.91 -6.83 -18.88
C ARG A 245 -39.28 -6.20 -18.55
N LYS A 246 -39.61 -6.09 -17.27
CA LYS A 246 -40.85 -5.42 -16.82
C LYS A 246 -40.76 -3.90 -16.93
N PHE A 247 -39.57 -3.36 -17.08
CA PHE A 247 -39.26 -1.95 -17.09
C PHE A 247 -38.74 -1.53 -18.47
N ASP A 248 -38.97 -0.29 -18.86
CA ASP A 248 -38.30 0.32 -20.00
C ASP A 248 -36.90 0.82 -19.52
N VAL A 249 -35.89 -0.01 -19.70
CA VAL A 249 -34.50 0.27 -19.26
C VAL A 249 -33.70 1.05 -20.30
N GLN A 250 -34.32 1.48 -21.43
CA GLN A 250 -33.59 2.13 -22.52
C GLN A 250 -33.47 3.65 -22.37
N HIS A 251 -34.27 4.27 -21.50
CA HIS A 251 -34.34 5.73 -21.39
C HIS A 251 -34.22 6.18 -19.93
N ASN A 252 -33.01 6.55 -19.53
CA ASN A 252 -32.74 7.09 -18.19
C ASN A 252 -33.32 6.24 -17.04
N PHE A 253 -33.25 4.92 -17.17
CA PHE A 253 -33.72 4.03 -16.11
C PHE A 253 -32.79 4.19 -14.88
N PRO A 254 -33.32 4.53 -13.68
CA PRO A 254 -32.54 5.05 -12.59
C PRO A 254 -31.69 4.00 -11.85
N GLU A 255 -31.92 2.72 -12.10
CA GLU A 255 -31.28 1.63 -11.35
C GLU A 255 -30.78 0.54 -12.29
N MET A 256 -29.56 0.03 -12.03
CA MET A 256 -29.01 -1.11 -12.74
C MET A 256 -28.09 -1.89 -11.82
N GLU A 257 -28.16 -3.21 -11.89
CA GLU A 257 -27.21 -4.11 -11.27
C GLU A 257 -26.64 -5.10 -12.27
N GLY A 258 -25.40 -5.54 -12.06
CA GLY A 258 -24.74 -6.50 -12.93
C GLY A 258 -23.31 -6.79 -12.50
N ARG A 259 -22.66 -7.69 -13.23
CA ARG A 259 -21.27 -8.05 -12.99
C ARG A 259 -20.29 -7.05 -13.57
N GLU A 260 -20.53 -6.63 -14.80
CA GLU A 260 -19.63 -5.74 -15.56
C GLU A 260 -20.35 -4.45 -15.91
N LEU A 261 -20.86 -3.79 -14.87
CA LEU A 261 -21.71 -2.64 -15.03
C LEU A 261 -20.89 -1.39 -15.37
N LYS A 262 -21.36 -0.68 -16.40
CA LYS A 262 -20.81 0.60 -16.85
C LYS A 262 -21.94 1.57 -17.10
N ALA A 263 -21.67 2.87 -16.90
CA ALA A 263 -22.61 3.92 -17.19
C ALA A 263 -21.93 5.10 -17.90
N GLY A 264 -22.70 5.81 -18.73
CA GLY A 264 -22.31 7.07 -19.32
C GLY A 264 -23.30 8.16 -18.95
N PHE A 265 -22.83 9.28 -18.43
CA PHE A 265 -23.62 10.46 -18.06
C PHE A 265 -23.26 11.62 -18.99
N VAL A 266 -24.26 12.40 -19.41
CA VAL A 266 -24.08 13.57 -20.30
C VAL A 266 -24.49 14.83 -19.56
N PHE A 267 -23.68 15.88 -19.72
CA PHE A 267 -23.86 17.18 -19.08
C PHE A 267 -23.84 18.29 -20.14
N ASP A 268 -24.66 19.35 -19.92
CA ASP A 268 -24.53 20.59 -20.69
C ASP A 268 -23.48 21.50 -20.05
N LEU A 269 -22.38 21.70 -20.76
CA LEU A 269 -21.27 22.53 -20.36
C LEU A 269 -21.09 23.75 -21.29
N SER A 270 -22.16 24.17 -21.96
CA SER A 270 -22.19 25.32 -22.89
C SER A 270 -21.87 26.64 -22.18
N ASP A 271 -22.07 26.70 -20.86
CA ASP A 271 -21.70 27.86 -20.04
C ASP A 271 -20.18 28.03 -19.87
N GLY A 272 -19.38 27.02 -20.27
CA GLY A 272 -17.92 27.02 -20.19
C GLY A 272 -17.36 26.84 -18.79
N ARG A 273 -18.19 26.46 -17.80
CA ARG A 273 -17.71 26.10 -16.47
C ARG A 273 -17.21 24.67 -16.47
N SER A 274 -16.19 24.38 -15.63
CA SER A 274 -15.70 23.03 -15.43
C SER A 274 -16.72 22.17 -14.65
N LEU A 275 -16.82 20.90 -15.01
CA LEU A 275 -17.57 19.92 -14.24
C LEU A 275 -16.76 19.51 -13.01
N GLU A 276 -17.25 19.86 -11.81
CA GLU A 276 -16.68 19.33 -10.55
C GLU A 276 -17.48 18.08 -10.12
N ILE A 277 -16.74 17.04 -9.74
CA ILE A 277 -17.29 15.75 -9.31
C ILE A 277 -16.65 15.38 -7.98
N LYS A 278 -17.45 14.89 -7.05
CA LYS A 278 -16.98 14.40 -5.76
C LYS A 278 -17.41 12.96 -5.57
N VAL A 279 -16.48 12.07 -5.35
CA VAL A 279 -16.72 10.63 -5.19
C VAL A 279 -16.32 10.22 -3.78
N ALA A 280 -17.28 10.01 -2.93
CA ALA A 280 -17.08 9.45 -1.60
C ALA A 280 -17.16 7.92 -1.64
N ILE A 281 -16.31 7.26 -0.86
CA ILE A 281 -16.33 5.81 -0.69
C ILE A 281 -16.61 5.43 0.77
N SER A 282 -17.21 4.27 0.97
CA SER A 282 -17.46 3.64 2.28
C SER A 282 -17.37 2.13 2.14
N ALA A 283 -16.78 1.46 3.13
CA ALA A 283 -16.80 0.01 3.23
C ALA A 283 -18.01 -0.50 4.04
N VAL A 284 -18.84 0.39 4.57
CA VAL A 284 -19.96 0.09 5.47
C VAL A 284 -21.25 -0.05 4.71
N ASP A 285 -21.78 1.07 4.20
CA ASP A 285 -23.05 1.16 3.48
C ASP A 285 -23.15 2.45 2.62
N LYS A 286 -24.25 2.58 1.88
CA LYS A 286 -24.57 3.76 1.06
C LYS A 286 -24.67 5.02 1.92
N GLU A 287 -25.30 4.93 3.07
CA GLU A 287 -25.48 6.04 4.01
C GLU A 287 -24.13 6.54 4.54
N GLY A 288 -23.15 5.64 4.77
CA GLY A 288 -21.77 5.99 5.11
C GLY A 288 -21.09 6.78 4.01
N ALA A 289 -21.23 6.35 2.74
CA ALA A 289 -20.68 7.09 1.60
C ALA A 289 -21.30 8.49 1.47
N LEU A 290 -22.62 8.62 1.61
CA LEU A 290 -23.33 9.90 1.61
C LEU A 290 -22.91 10.80 2.77
N LEU A 291 -22.70 10.23 3.96
CA LEU A 291 -22.24 10.96 5.13
C LEU A 291 -20.81 11.45 4.98
N ASN A 292 -19.91 10.62 4.45
CA ASN A 292 -18.53 10.98 4.12
C ASN A 292 -18.50 12.13 3.12
N LEU A 293 -19.28 12.03 2.03
CA LEU A 293 -19.41 13.08 1.02
C LEU A 293 -19.82 14.41 1.66
N LYS A 294 -20.90 14.39 2.46
CA LYS A 294 -21.43 15.58 3.13
C LYS A 294 -20.42 16.18 4.11
N LYS A 295 -19.87 15.38 5.02
CA LYS A 295 -19.02 15.88 6.11
C LYS A 295 -17.70 16.44 5.63
N GLU A 296 -17.10 15.82 4.61
CA GLU A 296 -15.77 16.23 4.15
C GLU A 296 -15.79 17.33 3.09
N THR A 297 -16.89 17.45 2.31
CA THR A 297 -16.90 18.35 1.15
C THR A 297 -18.03 19.36 1.10
N GLN A 298 -18.95 19.40 2.08
CA GLN A 298 -20.04 20.38 2.08
C GLN A 298 -19.49 21.81 2.13
N GLY A 299 -19.93 22.66 1.17
CA GLY A 299 -19.50 24.05 1.06
C GLY A 299 -18.05 24.23 0.59
N LYS A 300 -17.41 23.18 0.06
CA LYS A 300 -16.07 23.23 -0.49
C LYS A 300 -16.10 22.97 -2.00
N ASN A 301 -15.42 23.82 -2.76
CA ASN A 301 -15.08 23.59 -4.15
C ASN A 301 -13.72 22.87 -4.26
N PHE A 302 -13.31 22.53 -5.47
CA PHE A 302 -12.03 21.89 -5.76
C PHE A 302 -10.83 22.62 -5.13
N ASP A 303 -10.73 23.93 -5.30
CA ASP A 303 -9.56 24.71 -4.85
C ASP A 303 -9.43 24.72 -3.31
N LYS A 304 -10.56 24.73 -2.59
CA LYS A 304 -10.53 24.64 -1.12
C LYS A 304 -10.08 23.26 -0.64
N VAL A 305 -10.56 22.17 -1.28
CA VAL A 305 -10.11 20.81 -0.95
C VAL A 305 -8.61 20.66 -1.25
N LEU A 306 -8.15 21.16 -2.40
CA LEU A 306 -6.73 21.16 -2.76
C LEU A 306 -5.85 21.90 -1.74
N ALA A 307 -6.30 23.07 -1.30
CA ALA A 307 -5.57 23.84 -0.29
C ALA A 307 -5.46 23.07 1.05
N GLU A 308 -6.54 22.39 1.47
CA GLU A 308 -6.55 21.56 2.67
C GLU A 308 -5.63 20.33 2.51
N ALA A 309 -5.65 19.65 1.35
CA ALA A 309 -4.76 18.52 1.06
C ALA A 309 -3.29 18.93 1.10
N LYS A 310 -2.92 20.05 0.46
CA LYS A 310 -1.56 20.60 0.52
C LYS A 310 -1.15 20.96 1.96
N SER A 311 -2.05 21.53 2.75
CA SER A 311 -1.78 21.84 4.16
C SER A 311 -1.51 20.59 4.99
N LYS A 312 -2.28 19.51 4.79
CA LYS A 312 -2.06 18.22 5.45
C LYS A 312 -0.69 17.64 5.11
N TRP A 313 -0.29 17.66 3.84
CA TRP A 313 1.03 17.20 3.40
C TRP A 313 2.16 18.04 3.97
N ASN A 314 2.05 19.37 3.92
CA ASN A 314 3.04 20.27 4.52
C ASN A 314 3.27 19.94 5.99
N LYS A 315 2.18 19.74 6.76
CA LYS A 315 2.27 19.35 8.17
C LYS A 315 2.96 18.00 8.35
N ALA A 316 2.58 17.00 7.56
CA ALA A 316 3.08 15.63 7.72
C ALA A 316 4.57 15.52 7.44
N VAL A 317 5.07 16.10 6.34
CA VAL A 317 6.49 16.00 5.96
C VAL A 317 7.39 16.96 6.73
N SER A 318 6.83 17.96 7.43
CA SER A 318 7.60 18.88 8.28
C SER A 318 8.09 18.23 9.58
N SER A 319 7.69 17.00 9.88
CA SER A 319 8.16 16.24 11.03
C SER A 319 9.66 15.99 11.03
N ILE A 320 10.30 15.97 9.85
CA ILE A 320 11.75 15.80 9.68
C ILE A 320 12.28 16.90 8.77
N SER A 321 13.37 17.55 9.19
CA SER A 321 14.09 18.53 8.38
C SER A 321 15.46 18.01 8.00
N VAL A 322 15.77 18.04 6.67
CA VAL A 322 17.05 17.56 6.13
C VAL A 322 17.77 18.69 5.41
N ASN A 323 19.07 18.82 5.68
CA ASN A 323 19.97 19.68 4.94
C ASN A 323 20.78 18.85 3.91
N GLY A 324 20.83 19.31 2.69
CA GLY A 324 21.51 18.63 1.60
C GLY A 324 21.34 19.37 0.27
N THR A 325 21.84 18.77 -0.80
CA THR A 325 21.57 19.22 -2.17
C THR A 325 20.09 19.08 -2.50
N GLU A 326 19.62 19.72 -3.55
CA GLU A 326 18.22 19.60 -4.01
C GLU A 326 17.87 18.15 -4.33
N GLU A 327 18.77 17.40 -4.95
CA GLU A 327 18.62 15.98 -5.25
C GLU A 327 18.46 15.12 -3.98
N VAL A 328 19.29 15.35 -2.95
CA VAL A 328 19.17 14.66 -1.66
C VAL A 328 17.83 14.94 -1.01
N LYS A 329 17.37 16.20 -1.07
CA LYS A 329 16.06 16.58 -0.53
C LYS A 329 14.91 15.95 -1.32
N GLU A 330 15.01 15.91 -2.65
CA GLU A 330 14.01 15.28 -3.51
C GLU A 330 13.87 13.79 -3.17
N LEU A 331 14.96 13.05 -3.11
CA LEU A 331 14.94 11.64 -2.73
C LEU A 331 14.38 11.43 -1.32
N PHE A 332 14.86 12.22 -0.36
CA PHE A 332 14.45 12.07 1.04
C PHE A 332 12.96 12.37 1.23
N TYR A 333 12.49 13.54 0.74
CA TYR A 333 11.10 13.93 0.96
C TYR A 333 10.12 13.13 0.11
N THR A 334 10.53 12.65 -1.07
CA THR A 334 9.71 11.70 -1.86
C THR A 334 9.61 10.35 -1.14
N SER A 335 10.70 9.84 -0.59
CA SER A 335 10.67 8.61 0.23
C SER A 335 9.80 8.78 1.47
N LEU A 336 9.93 9.90 2.20
CA LEU A 336 9.09 10.21 3.35
C LEU A 336 7.61 10.32 2.96
N TYR A 337 7.30 10.96 1.83
CA TYR A 337 5.94 11.02 1.28
C TYR A 337 5.36 9.61 1.06
N ARG A 338 6.13 8.69 0.45
CA ARG A 338 5.69 7.30 0.22
C ARG A 338 5.39 6.57 1.52
N THR A 339 6.17 6.77 2.59
CA THR A 339 5.93 6.14 3.89
C THR A 339 4.65 6.60 4.58
N LEU A 340 4.07 7.73 4.17
CA LEU A 340 2.88 8.32 4.75
C LEU A 340 1.59 8.08 3.93
N ILE A 341 1.63 7.18 2.92
CA ILE A 341 0.45 6.80 2.13
C ILE A 341 -0.30 5.65 2.83
N HIS A 342 0.41 4.58 3.19
CA HIS A 342 -0.15 3.42 3.89
C HIS A 342 0.53 3.20 5.24
N PRO A 343 -0.14 2.56 6.21
CA PRO A 343 -1.55 2.15 6.25
C PRO A 343 -2.53 3.30 6.05
N SER A 344 -3.71 3.03 5.49
CA SER A 344 -4.69 4.04 5.14
C SER A 344 -6.00 3.91 5.95
N VAL A 345 -6.70 5.02 6.13
CA VAL A 345 -7.98 5.06 6.86
C VAL A 345 -9.01 4.14 6.20
N TYR A 346 -9.61 3.28 7.01
CA TYR A 346 -10.66 2.36 6.61
C TYR A 346 -11.82 2.43 7.62
N MET A 347 -12.47 3.59 7.64
CA MET A 347 -13.53 3.93 8.59
C MET A 347 -14.30 5.14 8.07
N ASP A 348 -15.62 5.13 8.21
CA ASP A 348 -16.47 6.28 7.91
C ASP A 348 -16.31 7.40 8.94
N VAL A 349 -16.76 8.60 8.61
CA VAL A 349 -16.65 9.78 9.49
C VAL A 349 -17.45 9.66 10.80
N ASP A 350 -18.37 8.69 10.89
CA ASP A 350 -19.14 8.38 12.10
C ASP A 350 -18.50 7.30 13.00
N GLY A 351 -17.32 6.80 12.62
CA GLY A 351 -16.57 5.79 13.38
C GLY A 351 -16.90 4.35 12.99
N ARG A 352 -17.85 4.10 12.08
CA ARG A 352 -18.17 2.73 11.62
C ARG A 352 -17.14 2.24 10.61
N TYR A 353 -16.81 0.96 10.68
CA TYR A 353 -15.92 0.30 9.71
C TYR A 353 -16.26 -1.19 9.58
N ARG A 354 -15.86 -1.80 8.47
CA ARG A 354 -15.97 -3.25 8.27
C ARG A 354 -14.74 -3.95 8.82
N GLY A 355 -14.96 -4.84 9.79
CA GLY A 355 -13.89 -5.66 10.38
C GLY A 355 -13.47 -6.82 9.50
N ILE A 356 -12.37 -7.49 9.86
CA ILE A 356 -11.89 -8.69 9.16
C ILE A 356 -12.79 -9.92 9.35
N ASP A 357 -13.77 -9.84 10.24
CA ASP A 357 -14.90 -10.78 10.39
C ASP A 357 -16.09 -10.42 9.48
N HIS A 358 -15.94 -9.44 8.61
CA HIS A 358 -16.94 -8.86 7.73
C HIS A 358 -18.12 -8.19 8.45
N SER A 359 -18.12 -8.10 9.76
CA SER A 359 -19.13 -7.39 10.55
C SER A 359 -18.83 -5.88 10.57
N ILE A 360 -19.87 -5.08 10.83
CA ILE A 360 -19.70 -3.63 11.02
C ILE A 360 -19.42 -3.37 12.50
N HIS A 361 -18.30 -2.71 12.75
CA HIS A 361 -17.84 -2.28 14.05
C HIS A 361 -17.85 -0.76 14.18
N ASN A 362 -17.73 -0.27 15.42
CA ASN A 362 -17.59 1.16 15.71
C ASN A 362 -16.29 1.40 16.51
N ALA A 363 -15.44 2.27 15.99
CA ALA A 363 -14.22 2.71 16.66
C ALA A 363 -14.49 4.04 17.39
N GLU A 364 -14.78 3.98 18.69
CA GLU A 364 -15.15 5.17 19.49
C GLU A 364 -13.96 6.05 19.86
N HIS A 365 -12.74 5.46 19.94
CA HIS A 365 -11.57 6.13 20.52
C HIS A 365 -10.31 6.06 19.67
N PHE A 366 -10.40 5.51 18.45
CA PHE A 366 -9.29 5.42 17.52
C PHE A 366 -9.79 5.51 16.08
N THR A 367 -8.88 5.80 15.16
CA THR A 367 -9.13 5.68 13.72
C THR A 367 -8.73 4.30 13.27
N ASN A 368 -9.65 3.55 12.62
CA ASN A 368 -9.31 2.25 12.06
C ASN A 368 -8.58 2.40 10.74
N TYR A 369 -7.50 1.63 10.58
CA TYR A 369 -6.65 1.59 9.40
C TYR A 369 -6.69 0.21 8.72
N THR A 370 -6.30 0.18 7.45
CA THR A 370 -6.15 -1.03 6.63
C THR A 370 -4.83 -0.98 5.85
N ILE A 371 -4.52 -2.07 5.14
CA ILE A 371 -3.27 -2.24 4.38
C ILE A 371 -2.08 -2.29 5.34
N PHE A 372 -2.12 -3.31 6.21
CA PHE A 372 -1.03 -3.65 7.11
C PHE A 372 -0.21 -4.80 6.54
N SER A 373 0.86 -4.48 5.82
CA SER A 373 1.85 -5.44 5.32
C SER A 373 2.95 -5.62 6.37
N LEU A 374 2.71 -6.46 7.39
CA LEU A 374 3.52 -6.43 8.60
C LEU A 374 4.91 -7.03 8.43
N TRP A 375 5.09 -8.00 7.51
CA TRP A 375 6.40 -8.55 7.16
C TRP A 375 7.35 -7.48 6.60
N ASP A 376 6.81 -6.50 5.87
CA ASP A 376 7.57 -5.39 5.30
C ASP A 376 7.80 -4.28 6.33
N THR A 377 6.72 -3.86 7.00
CA THR A 377 6.66 -2.59 7.73
C THR A 377 7.24 -2.65 9.14
N PHE A 378 7.37 -3.84 9.75
CA PHE A 378 8.02 -3.96 11.07
C PHE A 378 9.49 -3.52 11.02
N ARG A 379 10.13 -3.63 9.85
CA ARG A 379 11.56 -3.38 9.64
C ARG A 379 11.92 -1.92 9.82
N ALA A 380 11.09 -1.00 9.32
CA ALA A 380 11.40 0.43 9.38
C ALA A 380 10.18 1.35 9.48
N LEU A 381 9.08 1.11 8.73
CA LEU A 381 7.95 2.03 8.63
C LEU A 381 7.27 2.29 9.97
N HIS A 382 6.80 1.26 10.66
CA HIS A 382 6.15 1.43 11.97
C HIS A 382 7.12 1.98 13.03
N PRO A 383 8.38 1.52 13.12
CA PRO A 383 9.38 2.19 13.95
C PRO A 383 9.55 3.69 13.67
N LEU A 384 9.47 4.12 12.41
CA LEU A 384 9.51 5.53 12.03
C LEU A 384 8.25 6.27 12.49
N ILE A 385 7.06 5.72 12.22
CA ILE A 385 5.77 6.33 12.63
C ILE A 385 5.73 6.50 14.17
N ASN A 386 6.21 5.53 14.94
CA ASN A 386 6.33 5.63 16.39
C ASN A 386 7.16 6.85 16.85
N LEU A 387 8.12 7.30 16.04
CA LEU A 387 8.96 8.46 16.36
C LEU A 387 8.37 9.78 15.90
N ILE A 388 7.68 9.82 14.74
CA ILE A 388 7.26 11.07 14.10
C ILE A 388 5.79 11.41 14.30
N ASP A 389 4.92 10.41 14.57
CA ASP A 389 3.48 10.61 14.83
C ASP A 389 2.92 9.58 15.82
N ALA A 390 3.15 9.83 17.11
CA ALA A 390 2.71 8.96 18.20
C ALA A 390 1.19 8.74 18.23
N ASN A 391 0.39 9.73 17.79
CA ASN A 391 -1.07 9.60 17.77
C ASN A 391 -1.53 8.62 16.69
N LYS A 392 -0.98 8.73 15.48
CA LYS A 392 -1.27 7.75 14.42
C LYS A 392 -0.77 6.37 14.78
N SER A 393 0.42 6.26 15.36
CA SER A 393 0.94 5.00 15.86
C SER A 393 -0.03 4.35 16.85
N LYS A 394 -0.56 5.12 17.83
CA LYS A 394 -1.56 4.61 18.76
C LYS A 394 -2.78 4.05 18.04
N ASP A 395 -3.37 4.81 17.11
CA ASP A 395 -4.56 4.39 16.37
C ASP A 395 -4.28 3.14 15.49
N MET A 396 -3.08 3.03 14.92
CA MET A 396 -2.66 1.83 14.17
C MET A 396 -2.52 0.61 15.09
N MET A 397 -1.97 0.77 16.30
CA MET A 397 -1.87 -0.34 17.27
C MET A 397 -3.27 -0.78 17.76
N GLU A 398 -4.19 0.17 18.00
CA GLU A 398 -5.59 -0.14 18.34
C GLU A 398 -6.29 -0.87 17.17
N SER A 399 -6.01 -0.49 15.92
CA SER A 399 -6.53 -1.21 14.73
C SER A 399 -6.05 -2.65 14.69
N ILE A 400 -4.75 -2.89 14.92
CA ILE A 400 -4.15 -4.24 14.96
C ILE A 400 -4.77 -5.08 16.08
N MET A 401 -5.00 -4.49 17.26
CA MET A 401 -5.65 -5.16 18.37
C MET A 401 -7.14 -5.44 18.09
N ALA A 402 -7.84 -4.54 17.40
CA ALA A 402 -9.21 -4.77 16.96
C ALA A 402 -9.29 -5.93 15.96
N HIS A 403 -8.39 -5.97 14.96
CA HIS A 403 -8.31 -7.08 13.99
C HIS A 403 -8.02 -8.41 14.69
N GLN A 404 -7.13 -8.44 15.70
CA GLN A 404 -6.90 -9.64 16.53
C GLN A 404 -8.18 -10.12 17.20
N GLY A 405 -8.94 -9.21 17.79
CA GLY A 405 -10.22 -9.53 18.44
C GLY A 405 -11.29 -10.06 17.47
N GLN A 406 -11.28 -9.59 16.22
CA GLN A 406 -12.19 -9.99 15.13
C GLN A 406 -11.76 -11.30 14.46
N SER A 407 -10.47 -11.63 14.49
CA SER A 407 -9.97 -12.88 13.92
C SER A 407 -10.56 -14.11 14.63
N ILE A 408 -11.04 -15.08 13.85
CA ILE A 408 -11.50 -16.35 14.37
C ILE A 408 -10.39 -17.12 15.12
N HIS A 409 -9.14 -16.92 14.69
CA HIS A 409 -7.96 -17.53 15.29
C HIS A 409 -7.47 -16.80 16.53
N LYS A 410 -7.99 -15.60 16.80
CA LYS A 410 -7.46 -14.66 17.82
C LYS A 410 -5.96 -14.38 17.61
N ALA A 411 -5.51 -14.40 16.37
CA ALA A 411 -4.17 -14.05 15.96
C ALA A 411 -4.08 -12.55 15.62
N LEU A 412 -2.94 -11.94 15.92
CA LEU A 412 -2.59 -10.65 15.37
C LEU A 412 -2.53 -10.75 13.84
N PRO A 413 -2.88 -9.69 13.11
CA PRO A 413 -2.87 -9.74 11.66
C PRO A 413 -1.45 -9.96 11.13
N VAL A 414 -1.38 -10.57 9.95
CA VAL A 414 -0.16 -10.74 9.14
C VAL A 414 -0.20 -9.77 7.96
N TRP A 415 -1.32 -9.78 7.24
CA TRP A 415 -1.57 -8.87 6.13
C TRP A 415 -3.06 -8.50 6.02
N SER A 416 -3.54 -7.64 6.91
CA SER A 416 -4.95 -7.23 6.89
C SER A 416 -5.20 -6.16 5.82
N HIS A 417 -6.20 -6.41 4.96
CA HIS A 417 -6.48 -5.63 3.77
C HIS A 417 -7.99 -5.56 3.49
N MET A 418 -8.54 -4.35 3.48
CA MET A 418 -9.93 -4.06 3.11
C MET A 418 -10.96 -5.00 3.78
N GLY A 419 -10.87 -5.14 5.11
CA GLY A 419 -11.75 -6.02 5.89
C GLY A 419 -11.50 -7.51 5.70
N ASN A 420 -10.33 -7.89 5.23
CA ASN A 420 -9.90 -9.29 5.09
C ASN A 420 -8.51 -9.49 5.71
N GLU A 421 -8.21 -10.72 6.11
CA GLU A 421 -6.86 -11.17 6.42
C GLU A 421 -6.43 -12.15 5.33
N ASN A 422 -5.36 -11.85 4.61
CA ASN A 422 -4.92 -12.68 3.48
C ASN A 422 -3.74 -13.61 3.80
N TRP A 423 -3.13 -13.48 4.99
CA TRP A 423 -2.05 -14.33 5.48
C TRP A 423 -0.82 -14.36 4.56
N CYS A 424 -0.59 -13.27 3.82
CA CYS A 424 0.55 -13.17 2.93
C CYS A 424 1.84 -13.02 3.72
N MET A 425 2.91 -13.65 3.25
CA MET A 425 4.23 -13.72 3.84
C MET A 425 4.29 -14.51 5.15
N ILE A 426 5.47 -14.57 5.75
CA ILE A 426 5.81 -15.40 6.90
C ILE A 426 5.86 -14.57 8.20
N GLY A 427 6.03 -15.25 9.32
CA GLY A 427 6.13 -14.61 10.63
C GLY A 427 4.78 -14.27 11.27
N TYR A 428 4.83 -13.70 12.47
CA TYR A 428 3.68 -13.11 13.17
C TYR A 428 4.06 -11.73 13.71
N HIS A 429 4.64 -10.90 12.83
CA HIS A 429 5.33 -9.63 13.13
C HIS A 429 4.46 -8.55 13.79
N GLY A 430 3.15 -8.75 13.91
CA GLY A 430 2.28 -7.92 14.76
C GLY A 430 2.82 -7.80 16.19
N VAL A 431 3.51 -8.83 16.68
CA VAL A 431 4.16 -8.81 18.01
C VAL A 431 5.32 -7.81 18.06
N SER A 432 6.07 -7.68 16.97
CA SER A 432 7.17 -6.72 16.87
C SER A 432 6.66 -5.28 16.93
N LEU A 433 5.57 -4.97 16.23
CA LEU A 433 4.98 -3.64 16.23
C LEU A 433 4.51 -3.23 17.62
N LEU A 434 3.75 -4.10 18.29
CA LEU A 434 3.23 -3.82 19.63
C LEU A 434 4.37 -3.64 20.65
N SER A 435 5.40 -4.49 20.60
CA SER A 435 6.55 -4.40 21.49
C SER A 435 7.36 -3.11 21.27
N ASP A 436 7.60 -2.71 20.02
CA ASP A 436 8.35 -1.50 19.69
C ASP A 436 7.57 -0.24 20.08
N ALA A 437 6.26 -0.19 19.75
CA ALA A 437 5.40 0.92 20.13
C ALA A 437 5.32 1.09 21.66
N PHE A 438 5.13 -0.01 22.40
CA PHE A 438 5.11 0.02 23.88
C PHE A 438 6.45 0.50 24.46
N ALA A 439 7.57 0.00 23.93
CA ALA A 439 8.91 0.40 24.36
C ALA A 439 9.19 1.90 24.13
N LYS A 440 8.59 2.50 23.11
CA LYS A 440 8.69 3.93 22.78
C LYS A 440 7.65 4.80 23.51
N GLY A 441 6.82 4.19 24.37
CA GLY A 441 5.86 4.93 25.19
C GLY A 441 4.55 5.27 24.47
N ILE A 442 4.24 4.61 23.36
CA ILE A 442 2.92 4.76 22.71
C ILE A 442 1.85 4.21 23.67
N PRO A 443 0.81 4.99 24.00
CA PRO A 443 -0.23 4.57 24.95
C PRO A 443 -0.99 3.35 24.44
N MET A 444 -0.98 2.25 25.20
CA MET A 444 -1.77 1.04 24.96
C MET A 444 -1.93 0.22 26.24
N ASP A 445 -2.91 -0.70 26.25
CA ASP A 445 -3.04 -1.71 27.31
C ASP A 445 -1.96 -2.81 27.10
N GLY A 446 -0.81 -2.63 27.75
CA GLY A 446 0.32 -3.55 27.64
C GLY A 446 0.02 -4.99 28.05
N LYS A 447 -0.94 -5.20 28.98
CA LYS A 447 -1.36 -6.55 29.40
C LYS A 447 -2.15 -7.24 28.28
N LYS A 448 -3.15 -6.58 27.73
CA LYS A 448 -3.93 -7.12 26.59
C LYS A 448 -3.04 -7.34 25.36
N ALA A 449 -2.13 -6.40 25.08
CA ALA A 449 -1.17 -6.56 23.99
C ALA A 449 -0.31 -7.82 24.19
N LEU A 450 0.27 -8.02 25.38
CA LEU A 450 1.05 -9.22 25.68
C LEU A 450 0.22 -10.51 25.58
N GLU A 451 -1.03 -10.50 26.02
CA GLU A 451 -1.95 -11.64 25.87
C GLU A 451 -2.18 -11.98 24.38
N ALA A 452 -2.45 -10.99 23.54
CA ALA A 452 -2.63 -11.16 22.10
C ALA A 452 -1.37 -11.69 21.41
N MET A 453 -0.19 -11.19 21.81
CA MET A 453 1.11 -11.66 21.32
C MET A 453 1.34 -13.14 21.67
N VAL A 454 1.08 -13.52 22.91
CA VAL A 454 1.19 -14.92 23.38
C VAL A 454 0.20 -15.83 22.65
N GLN A 455 -1.04 -15.40 22.45
CA GLN A 455 -2.03 -16.17 21.68
C GLN A 455 -1.54 -16.44 20.26
N SER A 456 -1.06 -15.40 19.55
CA SER A 456 -0.57 -15.52 18.18
C SER A 456 0.61 -16.50 18.07
N SER A 457 1.55 -16.46 19.02
CA SER A 457 2.77 -17.28 19.02
C SER A 457 2.58 -18.74 19.48
N ASN A 458 1.34 -19.15 19.78
CA ASN A 458 1.01 -20.51 20.24
C ASN A 458 -0.05 -21.23 19.37
N LEU A 459 -0.33 -20.72 18.17
CA LEU A 459 -1.23 -21.36 17.21
C LEU A 459 -0.53 -22.53 16.51
N THR A 460 -0.59 -23.72 17.11
CA THR A 460 0.17 -24.91 16.67
C THR A 460 -0.15 -25.38 15.25
N TYR A 461 -1.24 -24.95 14.68
CA TYR A 461 -1.67 -25.23 13.31
C TYR A 461 -1.30 -24.11 12.29
N TYR A 462 -0.63 -23.05 12.75
CA TYR A 462 -0.21 -21.95 11.90
C TYR A 462 1.22 -22.23 11.40
N ASP A 463 1.41 -22.26 10.10
CA ASP A 463 2.66 -22.16 9.32
C ASP A 463 3.90 -22.83 9.95
N GLY A 464 3.77 -24.10 10.36
CA GLY A 464 4.83 -24.88 10.99
C GLY A 464 5.14 -24.51 12.45
N LEU A 465 4.36 -23.62 13.07
CA LEU A 465 4.58 -23.12 14.43
C LEU A 465 4.53 -24.24 15.49
N GLY A 466 3.69 -25.25 15.29
CA GLY A 466 3.66 -26.41 16.18
C GLY A 466 4.99 -27.15 16.28
N SER A 467 5.61 -27.43 15.14
CA SER A 467 6.95 -28.05 15.11
C SER A 467 8.04 -27.09 15.61
N TYR A 468 7.91 -25.78 15.34
CA TYR A 468 8.84 -24.79 15.88
C TYR A 468 8.80 -24.75 17.43
N ILE A 469 7.63 -24.79 18.03
CA ILE A 469 7.48 -24.84 19.49
C ILE A 469 8.09 -26.11 20.06
N GLU A 470 7.87 -27.27 19.43
CA GLU A 470 8.37 -28.56 19.90
C GLU A 470 9.91 -28.73 19.68
N LYS A 471 10.38 -28.41 18.47
CA LYS A 471 11.75 -28.73 18.02
C LYS A 471 12.69 -27.53 18.04
N GLY A 472 12.14 -26.31 18.02
CA GLY A 472 12.87 -25.06 17.89
C GLY A 472 13.26 -24.72 16.45
N TYR A 473 12.64 -25.37 15.47
CA TYR A 473 12.75 -25.03 14.03
C TYR A 473 11.55 -25.58 13.27
N VAL A 474 11.23 -24.98 12.14
CA VAL A 474 10.22 -25.49 11.20
C VAL A 474 10.88 -26.50 10.27
N PRO A 475 10.36 -27.72 10.11
CA PRO A 475 10.91 -28.71 9.18
C PRO A 475 10.65 -28.36 7.72
N LEU A 476 11.64 -28.61 6.83
CA LEU A 476 11.52 -28.39 5.40
C LEU A 476 10.38 -29.19 4.73
N ASN A 477 10.09 -30.37 5.24
CA ASN A 477 9.00 -31.19 4.75
C ASN A 477 7.61 -30.79 5.29
N GLU A 478 7.53 -29.77 6.14
CA GLU A 478 6.27 -29.13 6.56
C GLU A 478 6.07 -27.77 5.88
N ASN A 479 7.15 -27.03 5.62
CA ASN A 479 7.06 -25.76 4.92
C ASN A 479 8.30 -25.51 4.05
N VAL A 480 8.07 -25.12 2.80
CA VAL A 480 9.13 -24.86 1.80
C VAL A 480 10.02 -23.68 2.19
N SER A 481 9.55 -22.74 3.02
CA SER A 481 10.27 -21.57 3.52
C SER A 481 10.81 -21.75 4.94
N SER A 482 10.99 -22.98 5.37
CA SER A 482 11.23 -23.42 6.75
C SER A 482 12.38 -22.72 7.47
N ALA A 483 13.50 -22.43 6.78
CA ALA A 483 14.64 -21.75 7.39
C ALA A 483 14.34 -20.27 7.64
N SER A 484 13.74 -19.56 6.68
CA SER A 484 13.29 -18.19 6.85
C SER A 484 12.32 -18.06 8.02
N ILE A 485 11.26 -18.91 8.04
CA ILE A 485 10.25 -18.92 9.10
C ILE A 485 10.89 -19.15 10.48
N SER A 486 11.80 -20.10 10.58
CA SER A 486 12.47 -20.42 11.86
C SER A 486 13.29 -19.23 12.40
N LEU A 487 13.93 -18.49 11.54
CA LEU A 487 14.70 -17.29 11.92
C LEU A 487 13.77 -16.16 12.35
N GLU A 488 12.72 -15.92 11.59
CA GLU A 488 11.78 -14.82 11.87
C GLU A 488 10.93 -15.10 13.11
N TYR A 489 10.49 -16.34 13.36
CA TYR A 489 9.86 -16.72 14.61
C TYR A 489 10.77 -16.50 15.83
N SER A 490 12.08 -16.74 15.71
CA SER A 490 13.02 -16.48 16.79
C SER A 490 13.13 -14.98 17.11
N TYR A 491 13.05 -14.13 16.11
CA TYR A 491 12.97 -12.68 16.28
C TYR A 491 11.64 -12.25 16.90
N ASP A 492 10.52 -12.76 16.41
CA ASP A 492 9.20 -12.47 16.96
C ASP A 492 9.11 -12.87 18.45
N ASP A 493 9.61 -14.04 18.81
CA ASP A 493 9.70 -14.49 20.19
C ASP A 493 10.58 -13.57 21.05
N TRP A 494 11.66 -13.02 20.51
CA TRP A 494 12.46 -12.04 21.22
C TRP A 494 11.65 -10.75 21.50
N THR A 495 10.79 -10.34 20.60
CA THR A 495 9.94 -9.17 20.84
C THR A 495 8.91 -9.42 21.95
N ILE A 496 8.35 -10.65 22.02
CA ILE A 496 7.49 -11.07 23.13
C ILE A 496 8.27 -11.12 24.44
N TYR A 497 9.51 -11.65 24.44
CA TYR A 497 10.40 -11.59 25.59
C TYR A 497 10.57 -10.15 26.11
N ARG A 498 10.85 -9.21 25.21
CA ARG A 498 11.01 -7.79 25.56
C ARG A 498 9.73 -7.20 26.15
N MET A 499 8.58 -7.48 25.52
CA MET A 499 7.28 -7.02 26.01
C MET A 499 6.95 -7.59 27.39
N ALA A 500 7.21 -8.89 27.61
CA ALA A 500 6.99 -9.54 28.91
C ALA A 500 7.85 -8.92 30.04
N LEU A 501 9.10 -8.57 29.74
CA LEU A 501 9.96 -7.83 30.69
C LEU A 501 9.36 -6.48 31.06
N MET A 502 8.94 -5.69 30.07
CA MET A 502 8.36 -4.37 30.28
C MET A 502 7.02 -4.44 31.03
N ALA A 503 6.23 -5.50 30.80
CA ALA A 503 4.99 -5.77 31.50
C ALA A 503 5.18 -6.42 32.90
N GLY A 504 6.41 -6.66 33.32
CA GLY A 504 6.73 -7.25 34.64
C GLY A 504 6.44 -8.74 34.77
N ASN A 505 6.29 -9.49 33.66
CA ASN A 505 6.04 -10.94 33.67
C ASN A 505 7.35 -11.71 33.45
N ALA A 506 8.06 -12.00 34.54
CA ALA A 506 9.36 -12.66 34.51
C ALA A 506 9.31 -14.12 34.01
N GLU A 507 8.21 -14.84 34.26
CA GLU A 507 8.05 -16.23 33.82
C GLU A 507 7.94 -16.31 32.29
N LEU A 508 7.02 -15.56 31.71
CA LEU A 508 6.88 -15.44 30.25
C LEU A 508 8.18 -14.92 29.62
N ALA A 509 8.79 -13.91 30.20
CA ALA A 509 10.06 -13.39 29.71
C ALA A 509 11.13 -14.49 29.63
N ASN A 510 11.25 -15.33 30.64
CA ASN A 510 12.22 -16.43 30.63
C ASN A 510 11.88 -17.50 29.56
N GLN A 511 10.61 -17.85 29.41
CA GLN A 511 10.13 -18.78 28.37
C GLN A 511 10.49 -18.27 26.97
N TYR A 512 10.07 -17.06 26.63
CA TYR A 512 10.29 -16.50 25.30
C TYR A 512 11.77 -16.15 25.03
N LYS A 513 12.55 -15.84 26.06
CA LYS A 513 14.00 -15.72 25.93
C LYS A 513 14.63 -17.00 25.39
N GLN A 514 14.19 -18.17 25.89
CA GLN A 514 14.69 -19.45 25.41
C GLN A 514 14.32 -19.69 23.94
N ARG A 515 13.07 -19.40 23.56
CA ARG A 515 12.58 -19.53 22.18
C ARG A 515 13.33 -18.59 21.23
N ALA A 516 13.64 -17.37 21.63
CA ALA A 516 14.41 -16.40 20.87
C ALA A 516 15.80 -16.90 20.43
N TYR A 517 16.40 -17.84 21.16
CA TYR A 517 17.67 -18.46 20.78
C TYR A 517 17.53 -19.68 19.86
N ASN A 518 16.34 -20.07 19.47
CA ASN A 518 16.08 -21.19 18.56
C ASN A 518 16.73 -21.00 17.18
N TYR A 519 16.99 -19.74 16.74
CA TYR A 519 17.70 -19.45 15.48
C TYR A 519 19.00 -20.27 15.36
N GLN A 520 19.71 -20.56 16.48
CA GLN A 520 20.94 -21.34 16.49
C GLN A 520 20.76 -22.75 15.93
N LYS A 521 19.56 -23.33 16.03
CA LYS A 521 19.21 -24.66 15.51
C LYS A 521 19.09 -24.69 13.98
N SER A 522 18.99 -23.53 13.35
CA SER A 522 18.91 -23.39 11.90
C SER A 522 20.26 -23.09 11.24
N PHE A 523 21.38 -23.05 12.00
CA PHE A 523 22.70 -22.78 11.46
C PHE A 523 23.57 -24.03 11.37
N LEU A 524 24.23 -24.20 10.21
CA LEU A 524 25.29 -25.19 9.99
C LEU A 524 26.48 -24.51 9.27
N ASN A 525 27.68 -24.62 9.83
CA ASN A 525 28.91 -24.02 9.29
C ASN A 525 28.82 -22.50 9.04
N GLY A 526 28.02 -21.80 9.88
CA GLY A 526 27.82 -20.36 9.82
C GLY A 526 26.87 -19.89 8.71
N TYR A 527 26.08 -20.77 8.15
CA TYR A 527 25.00 -20.46 7.22
C TYR A 527 23.65 -21.00 7.73
N ALA A 528 22.59 -20.27 7.53
CA ALA A 528 21.24 -20.76 7.73
C ALA A 528 20.97 -21.88 6.73
N ARG A 529 20.46 -23.01 7.22
CA ARG A 529 20.21 -24.20 6.42
C ARG A 529 18.96 -24.92 6.91
N PRO A 530 18.08 -25.37 6.02
CA PRO A 530 16.86 -26.08 6.42
C PRO A 530 17.17 -27.48 6.93
N ARG A 531 16.29 -27.96 7.83
CA ARG A 531 16.31 -29.30 8.41
C ARG A 531 15.01 -30.03 8.13
N TYR A 532 15.10 -31.33 8.02
CA TYR A 532 13.92 -32.20 7.95
C TYR A 532 13.37 -32.52 9.35
N LYS A 533 12.15 -33.08 9.40
CA LYS A 533 11.46 -33.41 10.67
C LYS A 533 12.22 -34.41 11.55
N ASP A 534 13.00 -35.30 10.93
CA ASP A 534 13.90 -36.25 11.61
C ASP A 534 15.21 -35.63 12.11
N GLY A 535 15.43 -34.35 11.90
CA GLY A 535 16.59 -33.61 12.35
C GLY A 535 17.76 -33.60 11.37
N ARG A 536 17.70 -34.33 10.26
CA ARG A 536 18.76 -34.28 9.22
C ARG A 536 18.75 -32.94 8.53
N TRP A 537 19.93 -32.45 8.19
CA TRP A 537 20.10 -31.29 7.32
C TRP A 537 19.80 -31.64 5.87
N LYS A 538 19.28 -30.67 5.10
CA LYS A 538 19.18 -30.82 3.65
C LYS A 538 20.57 -31.01 3.03
N GLU A 539 20.82 -32.16 2.41
CA GLU A 539 22.16 -32.55 1.89
C GLU A 539 22.49 -31.83 0.59
N ASP A 540 21.58 -31.88 -0.39
CA ASP A 540 21.67 -31.12 -1.63
C ASP A 540 21.27 -29.67 -1.39
N PHE A 541 22.26 -28.86 -1.02
CA PHE A 541 22.07 -27.49 -0.54
C PHE A 541 23.06 -26.51 -1.16
N ASN A 542 22.52 -25.51 -1.86
CA ASN A 542 23.25 -24.41 -2.45
C ASN A 542 22.91 -23.09 -1.73
N ILE A 543 23.89 -22.40 -1.17
CA ILE A 543 23.67 -21.14 -0.43
C ILE A 543 23.17 -19.97 -1.29
N TYR A 544 23.36 -20.06 -2.60
CA TYR A 544 22.93 -19.04 -3.57
C TYR A 544 21.54 -19.29 -4.15
N GLU A 545 21.05 -20.53 -4.08
CA GLU A 545 19.76 -20.94 -4.63
C GLU A 545 18.62 -20.38 -3.80
N THR A 546 17.61 -19.82 -4.47
CA THR A 546 16.42 -19.26 -3.80
C THR A 546 15.27 -20.25 -3.73
N HIS A 547 15.11 -21.10 -4.77
CA HIS A 547 13.99 -22.05 -4.85
C HIS A 547 14.28 -23.37 -4.16
N GLY A 548 13.32 -23.86 -3.37
CA GLY A 548 13.39 -25.19 -2.76
C GLY A 548 14.48 -25.35 -1.69
N GLN A 549 15.11 -24.29 -1.26
CA GLN A 549 16.23 -24.33 -0.29
C GLN A 549 15.83 -23.89 1.12
N GLY A 550 14.54 -23.73 1.39
CA GLY A 550 14.02 -23.36 2.72
C GLY A 550 13.89 -21.86 2.94
N PHE A 551 13.90 -21.05 1.91
CA PHE A 551 13.83 -19.58 2.01
C PHE A 551 12.70 -19.02 1.16
N ILE A 552 12.16 -17.89 1.60
CA ILE A 552 11.21 -17.06 0.87
C ILE A 552 11.94 -15.78 0.46
N GLU A 553 11.78 -15.36 -0.79
CA GLU A 553 12.33 -14.12 -1.37
C GLU A 553 13.80 -13.84 -1.02
N GLY A 554 14.59 -14.88 -0.99
CA GLY A 554 16.00 -14.80 -0.66
C GLY A 554 16.64 -16.17 -0.63
N ASN A 555 17.85 -16.23 -0.16
CA ASN A 555 18.65 -17.45 -0.09
C ASN A 555 19.44 -17.51 1.23
N SER A 556 20.22 -18.57 1.43
CA SER A 556 21.04 -18.70 2.62
C SER A 556 22.07 -17.59 2.77
N LEU A 557 22.56 -17.03 1.66
CA LEU A 557 23.54 -15.95 1.70
C LEU A 557 22.98 -14.70 2.36
N ASN A 558 21.71 -14.33 2.08
CA ASN A 558 21.01 -13.19 2.66
C ASN A 558 20.48 -13.52 4.07
N TYR A 559 19.65 -14.58 4.17
CA TYR A 559 18.95 -14.91 5.42
C TYR A 559 19.87 -15.34 6.56
N SER A 560 21.08 -15.80 6.29
CA SER A 560 22.05 -16.06 7.38
C SER A 560 22.36 -14.83 8.22
N PHE A 561 22.13 -13.63 7.69
CA PHE A 561 22.28 -12.38 8.43
C PHE A 561 21.02 -11.93 9.19
N PHE A 562 19.89 -12.66 9.07
CA PHE A 562 18.66 -12.28 9.77
C PHE A 562 18.64 -12.83 11.21
N VAL A 563 19.43 -12.23 12.07
CA VAL A 563 19.37 -12.40 13.54
C VAL A 563 19.52 -11.02 14.20
N PRO A 564 18.57 -10.09 13.95
CA PRO A 564 18.70 -8.70 14.41
C PRO A 564 18.67 -8.56 15.94
N HIS A 565 18.10 -9.54 16.63
CA HIS A 565 17.95 -9.55 18.09
C HIS A 565 19.21 -10.07 18.85
N ASP A 566 20.12 -10.79 18.16
CA ASP A 566 21.37 -11.31 18.77
C ASP A 566 22.53 -11.28 17.76
N VAL A 567 22.89 -10.08 17.31
CA VAL A 567 23.97 -9.89 16.32
C VAL A 567 25.31 -10.44 16.85
N LYS A 568 25.60 -10.32 18.14
CA LYS A 568 26.82 -10.89 18.74
C LYS A 568 26.84 -12.41 18.70
N GLY A 569 25.71 -13.05 19.00
CA GLY A 569 25.56 -14.51 18.88
C GLY A 569 25.74 -14.98 17.45
N MET A 570 25.16 -14.28 16.48
CA MET A 570 25.33 -14.54 15.05
C MET A 570 26.80 -14.40 14.61
N ILE A 571 27.51 -13.34 15.02
CA ILE A 571 28.95 -13.15 14.75
C ILE A 571 29.76 -14.35 15.26
N ASN A 572 29.44 -14.83 16.46
CA ASN A 572 30.12 -16.00 17.05
C ASN A 572 29.85 -17.28 16.25
N LEU A 573 28.59 -17.52 15.84
CA LEU A 573 28.21 -18.67 14.99
C LEU A 573 28.93 -18.66 13.63
N MET A 574 29.22 -17.48 13.11
CA MET A 574 29.91 -17.31 11.83
C MET A 574 31.44 -17.34 11.93
N GLY A 575 32.00 -17.59 13.13
CA GLY A 575 33.46 -17.73 13.35
C GLY A 575 34.15 -16.45 13.81
N GLY A 576 33.42 -15.53 14.41
CA GLY A 576 33.94 -14.30 15.02
C GLY A 576 34.09 -13.14 14.04
N ASP A 577 34.48 -11.99 14.57
CA ASP A 577 34.50 -10.68 13.89
C ASP A 577 35.13 -10.71 12.48
N LYS A 578 36.37 -11.23 12.36
CA LYS A 578 37.04 -11.28 11.05
C LYS A 578 36.35 -12.17 10.02
N ALA A 579 35.77 -13.28 10.46
CA ALA A 579 35.04 -14.18 9.57
C ALA A 579 33.71 -13.55 9.13
N PHE A 580 33.06 -12.90 10.06
CA PHE A 580 31.81 -12.19 9.80
C PHE A 580 31.97 -11.04 8.78
N ILE A 581 33.03 -10.20 8.98
CA ILE A 581 33.39 -9.13 8.03
C ILE A 581 33.65 -9.72 6.63
N ARG A 582 34.42 -10.80 6.51
CA ARG A 582 34.66 -11.43 5.21
C ARG A 582 33.38 -11.93 4.54
N ARG A 583 32.42 -12.43 5.31
CA ARG A 583 31.11 -12.86 4.77
C ARG A 583 30.28 -11.68 4.26
N LEU A 584 30.27 -10.57 5.00
CA LEU A 584 29.63 -9.33 4.55
C LEU A 584 30.31 -8.76 3.30
N ASP A 585 31.64 -8.69 3.30
CA ASP A 585 32.43 -8.23 2.14
C ASP A 585 32.16 -9.10 0.91
N ASN A 586 32.03 -10.42 1.10
CA ASN A 586 31.66 -11.35 0.05
C ASN A 586 30.25 -11.08 -0.49
N LEU A 587 29.27 -10.83 0.39
CA LEU A 587 27.91 -10.52 -0.04
C LEU A 587 27.89 -9.29 -0.96
N PHE A 588 28.54 -8.19 -0.56
CA PHE A 588 28.55 -6.94 -1.34
C PHE A 588 29.49 -6.97 -2.56
N GLY A 589 30.51 -7.82 -2.54
CA GLY A 589 31.53 -7.93 -3.60
C GLY A 589 31.34 -9.07 -4.59
N SER A 590 30.36 -9.94 -4.38
CA SER A 590 30.10 -11.09 -5.25
C SER A 590 29.59 -10.65 -6.63
N SER A 591 29.91 -11.45 -7.66
CA SER A 591 29.25 -11.40 -8.95
C SER A 591 28.46 -12.70 -9.10
N LEU A 592 27.17 -12.64 -8.85
CA LEU A 592 26.29 -13.79 -8.93
C LEU A 592 25.55 -13.82 -10.28
N ASP A 593 25.29 -15.03 -10.78
CA ASP A 593 24.42 -15.20 -11.92
C ASP A 593 23.01 -14.66 -11.59
N PRO A 594 22.37 -13.90 -12.49
CA PRO A 594 21.02 -13.40 -12.27
C PRO A 594 19.97 -14.46 -11.90
N SER A 595 20.17 -15.71 -12.32
CA SER A 595 19.28 -16.83 -11.97
C SER A 595 19.24 -17.17 -10.48
N TYR A 596 20.22 -16.70 -9.70
CA TYR A 596 20.23 -16.86 -8.24
C TYR A 596 19.43 -15.80 -7.47
N TYR A 597 18.90 -14.79 -8.16
CA TYR A 597 18.02 -13.81 -7.52
C TYR A 597 16.58 -14.29 -7.62
N ALA A 598 15.92 -14.45 -6.47
CA ALA A 598 14.49 -14.74 -6.43
C ALA A 598 13.71 -13.55 -6.96
N HIS A 599 12.58 -13.83 -7.59
CA HIS A 599 11.66 -12.79 -8.07
C HIS A 599 12.36 -11.74 -8.96
N THR A 600 13.05 -12.25 -9.99
CA THR A 600 13.80 -11.38 -10.92
C THR A 600 12.90 -10.42 -11.69
N GLU A 601 11.59 -10.67 -11.74
CA GLU A 601 10.59 -9.73 -12.23
C GLU A 601 10.41 -8.50 -11.33
N ASP A 602 10.72 -8.63 -10.02
CA ASP A 602 10.51 -7.55 -9.04
C ASP A 602 11.79 -6.74 -8.76
N VAL A 603 12.93 -7.20 -9.27
CA VAL A 603 14.23 -6.61 -8.96
C VAL A 603 14.89 -6.09 -10.23
N THR A 604 15.20 -4.80 -10.24
CA THR A 604 16.01 -4.21 -11.31
C THR A 604 17.50 -4.52 -11.06
N LYS A 605 18.26 -4.65 -12.13
CA LYS A 605 19.73 -4.91 -12.04
C LYS A 605 20.46 -3.82 -11.27
N GLU A 606 19.96 -2.61 -11.33
CA GLU A 606 20.48 -1.43 -10.65
C GLU A 606 20.35 -1.55 -9.13
N GLY A 607 19.34 -2.22 -8.63
CA GLY A 607 19.13 -2.49 -7.20
C GLY A 607 19.99 -3.60 -6.60
N ILE A 608 20.82 -4.26 -7.41
CA ILE A 608 21.66 -5.39 -7.00
C ILE A 608 23.10 -4.95 -6.80
N LEU A 609 23.64 -5.18 -5.60
CA LEU A 609 25.05 -4.97 -5.26
C LEU A 609 25.70 -6.28 -4.74
N GLY A 610 26.31 -7.03 -5.64
CA GLY A 610 26.80 -8.37 -5.32
C GLY A 610 25.66 -9.35 -5.08
N GLY A 611 25.60 -9.94 -3.89
CA GLY A 611 24.46 -10.74 -3.41
C GLY A 611 23.45 -9.96 -2.57
N TYR A 612 23.66 -8.65 -2.41
CA TYR A 612 22.79 -7.76 -1.68
C TYR A 612 21.72 -7.19 -2.62
N ILE A 613 20.47 -7.23 -2.21
CA ILE A 613 19.32 -6.74 -2.98
C ILE A 613 18.58 -5.73 -2.11
N HIS A 614 18.75 -4.44 -2.39
CA HIS A 614 18.13 -3.38 -1.58
C HIS A 614 16.61 -3.36 -1.69
N GLY A 615 16.07 -3.65 -2.86
CA GLY A 615 14.62 -3.69 -3.11
C GLY A 615 13.90 -4.89 -2.49
N ASN A 616 14.62 -5.79 -1.78
CA ASN A 616 14.01 -6.95 -1.13
C ASN A 616 14.25 -6.93 0.39
N GLU A 617 13.20 -7.10 1.16
CA GLU A 617 13.08 -6.92 2.61
C GLU A 617 14.11 -7.70 3.44
N PRO A 618 14.43 -8.97 3.15
CA PRO A 618 15.41 -9.73 3.92
C PRO A 618 16.82 -9.09 3.96
N SER A 619 17.09 -8.19 3.02
CA SER A 619 18.41 -7.54 2.90
C SER A 619 18.53 -6.19 3.63
N HIS A 620 17.42 -5.50 3.95
CA HIS A 620 17.42 -4.09 4.40
C HIS A 620 18.33 -3.79 5.58
N HIS A 621 18.47 -4.68 6.55
CA HIS A 621 19.28 -4.47 7.75
C HIS A 621 20.75 -4.80 7.55
N ILE A 622 21.13 -5.54 6.49
CA ILE A 622 22.47 -6.11 6.33
C ILE A 622 23.59 -5.07 6.28
N PRO A 623 23.47 -3.92 5.58
CA PRO A 623 24.53 -2.91 5.55
C PRO A 623 24.87 -2.37 6.93
N TYR A 624 23.90 -2.35 7.85
CA TYR A 624 24.08 -1.83 9.21
C TYR A 624 24.82 -2.82 10.14
N LEU A 625 24.97 -4.09 9.75
CA LEU A 625 25.63 -5.10 10.58
C LEU A 625 27.12 -4.85 10.78
N TYR A 626 27.78 -4.09 9.89
CA TYR A 626 29.16 -3.66 10.11
C TYR A 626 29.33 -2.81 11.36
N MET A 627 28.29 -2.12 11.83
CA MET A 627 28.32 -1.34 13.08
C MET A 627 28.65 -2.19 14.33
N TRP A 628 28.44 -3.52 14.25
CA TRP A 628 28.72 -4.48 15.31
C TRP A 628 30.13 -5.10 15.22
N THR A 629 30.94 -4.67 14.25
CA THR A 629 32.25 -5.22 13.93
C THR A 629 33.38 -4.22 14.20
N SER A 630 34.64 -4.69 14.03
CA SER A 630 35.81 -3.81 14.08
C SER A 630 35.93 -2.85 12.88
N GLN A 631 35.01 -2.89 11.89
CA GLN A 631 35.01 -2.04 10.68
C GLN A 631 33.67 -1.31 10.45
N PRO A 632 33.20 -0.50 11.41
CA PRO A 632 31.86 0.13 11.32
C PRO A 632 31.71 1.12 10.16
N TRP A 633 32.80 1.73 9.67
CA TRP A 633 32.80 2.66 8.55
C TRP A 633 32.28 2.05 7.23
N LYS A 634 32.38 0.73 7.07
CA LYS A 634 31.89 0.01 5.90
C LYS A 634 30.35 0.10 5.77
N THR A 635 29.64 0.38 6.85
CA THR A 635 28.21 0.71 6.80
C THR A 635 27.97 1.90 5.87
N SER A 636 28.64 3.03 6.14
CA SER A 636 28.49 4.24 5.32
C SER A 636 28.95 4.02 3.88
N GLU A 637 30.05 3.29 3.66
CA GLU A 637 30.54 2.99 2.31
C GLU A 637 29.54 2.19 1.49
N ASN A 638 28.91 1.15 2.07
CA ASN A 638 27.96 0.32 1.35
C ASN A 638 26.59 1.01 1.16
N ILE A 639 26.12 1.77 2.15
CA ILE A 639 24.91 2.58 2.01
C ILE A 639 25.11 3.63 0.90
N TYR A 640 26.28 4.32 0.88
CA TYR A 640 26.58 5.27 -0.17
C TYR A 640 26.57 4.62 -1.56
N LYS A 641 27.20 3.46 -1.72
CA LYS A 641 27.19 2.70 -2.99
C LYS A 641 25.79 2.28 -3.39
N THR A 642 24.92 1.95 -2.45
CA THR A 642 23.52 1.53 -2.71
C THR A 642 22.66 2.71 -3.15
N CYS A 643 22.80 3.87 -2.48
CA CYS A 643 21.97 5.04 -2.74
C CYS A 643 22.40 5.87 -3.96
N TRP A 644 23.69 5.79 -4.36
CA TRP A 644 24.29 6.71 -5.35
C TRP A 644 24.99 6.01 -6.52
N ARG A 645 24.61 4.77 -6.79
CA ARG A 645 25.26 3.99 -7.85
C ARG A 645 24.73 4.28 -9.25
N ASN A 646 23.70 5.11 -9.39
CA ASN A 646 23.09 5.51 -10.66
C ASN A 646 23.14 7.02 -10.86
#